data_5199494973ba101d5df0a1657e64d59d
#
_entry.id   5199494973ba101d5df0a1657e64d59d
#
_cell.length_a   1.000
_cell.length_b   1.000
_cell.length_c   1.000
_cell.angle_alpha   90.00
_cell.angle_beta   90.00
_cell.angle_gamma   90.00
#
_symmetry.space_group_name_H-M   'P 1'
#
loop_
_entity.id
_entity.type
_entity.pdbx_description
1 polymer ?
#
loop_
_entity_poly.entity_id
_entity_poly.type
_entity_poly.pdbx_seq_one_letter_code
_entity_poly.pdbx_strand_id
1 'polypeptide(L)'
;MGRKKIERLFSKTVALGLVAALGLGATGIGEVAASETASEEVSQESESNDSYSYDAADYDSERIANNYTKVSAGYTLPVYEKEAVEISTVAAVTDAGDAKETSETRDYEKSDKVLDLTTGNTITLQIEVPEDGQYVMNFDYLSYDESILPINLGLKVDGSYPFYECRTLEFETTWEPDPEPSYDRYDNQVVTVPNKVIQWESKYLMDSSYRHSSPLKLELTKGTHEIELEVKEGTFLLGNLTLEAPTEVEAYTGSEKAEGSALIELQGEGYSRTNSSSVHGIAEYDTSLDPYETTDTVLNTIDSDSFGTAGQQISYDFTVEEAGYYYIAMNYRQSDKTDFPVFLDVAIDGEIPNTAFQSYGMAYTTKYKTTTLSDEDGNYLSVYLEKGTHTISYTISMDEICYIMEALDEVMSDVNDLALEITKVAGTNSDKYRDLKLSRYIPNLEKNLYGYADRLSELEQSALQWSNSSKNVAVMSSMLIAAEQLRSLANNPDEIPYRVGELSTSQNSVNHYLATTIDNLIENGIAIDRIWLYQEDSKLPSKPGIIKSCIMNIGRFIASFTDQAYSTSNTDPEHLQVWVNRSSQYVQIMQKMIDEYFTPETGIEVDISIMPDQYKLVLSNSSGDAPDVATGINYTIPYELGIRGALVDMTQFEDFKEAAEPYESGFFMTGTIGDGIYSMPETMNFWVLFYRTDVLEKLGLEVPDTMDDVIDMLPELQMRGLNFYYPTAGMLQMRNFHGTTPIIMQNGGSLYYSTASAGTALGSEESVNGFTELTDLFTIYNLPVNIDNFYQHFRNGDLPIGIADYAAYNLLSNAAPELSGSWEISVIPGTVQEDGTIDRSVCGCAESSVIFKSDSEREAKAWEFIKWWSSTDVQAEFGQTLQITYGDEYLWPTANMEAFEQLPIESSAREVISETAKNVVDIARVPGTYLLEREMSNTFNDITVNGGNEQTRIDKAVKSINREFERKLEEFGYNNSEGDVVEEYEIPTIDTVRKLLGRTAED
;
A
#
# COMPACT_ATOMS: atom_id res chain seq x y z
N MET A 1 -51.42 -0.71 -3.87
CA MET A 1 -51.04 -0.30 -5.25
C MET A 1 -49.97 0.80 -5.34
N GLY A 2 -49.44 1.30 -4.23
CA GLY A 2 -48.45 2.41 -4.19
C GLY A 2 -46.97 1.97 -4.20
N ARG A 3 -46.63 0.84 -3.57
CA ARG A 3 -45.21 0.42 -3.39
C ARG A 3 -44.51 -0.05 -4.67
N LYS A 4 -45.19 -0.75 -5.55
CA LYS A 4 -44.62 -1.21 -6.84
C LYS A 4 -44.29 -0.07 -7.85
N LYS A 5 -44.80 1.14 -7.63
CA LYS A 5 -44.48 2.28 -8.49
C LYS A 5 -43.23 3.05 -8.06
N ILE A 6 -42.88 2.98 -6.78
CA ILE A 6 -41.68 3.61 -6.21
C ILE A 6 -40.44 2.76 -6.52
N GLU A 7 -40.51 1.43 -6.38
CA GLU A 7 -39.41 0.55 -6.76
C GLU A 7 -39.07 0.59 -8.27
N ARG A 8 -40.07 0.78 -9.13
CA ARG A 8 -39.82 0.97 -10.56
C ARG A 8 -39.25 2.34 -10.92
N LEU A 9 -39.47 3.37 -10.10
CA LEU A 9 -38.83 4.67 -10.29
C LEU A 9 -37.36 4.63 -9.83
N PHE A 10 -37.06 4.00 -8.69
CA PHE A 10 -35.70 3.88 -8.18
C PHE A 10 -34.80 3.02 -9.12
N SER A 11 -35.31 1.90 -9.61
CA SER A 11 -34.54 1.06 -10.53
C SER A 11 -34.31 1.72 -11.91
N LYS A 12 -35.23 2.57 -12.34
CA LYS A 12 -35.05 3.33 -13.60
C LYS A 12 -34.10 4.53 -13.44
N THR A 13 -34.01 5.14 -12.28
CA THR A 13 -33.14 6.28 -12.03
C THR A 13 -31.69 5.85 -11.88
N VAL A 14 -31.44 4.70 -11.23
CA VAL A 14 -30.09 4.09 -11.15
C VAL A 14 -29.63 3.54 -12.50
N ALA A 15 -30.55 2.91 -13.27
CA ALA A 15 -30.22 2.43 -14.61
C ALA A 15 -29.98 3.58 -15.62
N LEU A 16 -30.66 4.73 -15.45
CA LEU A 16 -30.38 5.90 -16.30
C LEU A 16 -29.09 6.62 -15.93
N GLY A 17 -28.66 6.56 -14.67
CA GLY A 17 -27.36 7.12 -14.24
C GLY A 17 -26.18 6.33 -14.80
N LEU A 18 -26.27 5.01 -14.79
CA LEU A 18 -25.22 4.13 -15.38
C LEU A 18 -25.20 4.18 -16.92
N VAL A 19 -26.38 4.31 -17.57
CA VAL A 19 -26.45 4.42 -19.03
C VAL A 19 -25.98 5.81 -19.52
N ALA A 20 -26.10 6.86 -18.72
CA ALA A 20 -25.57 8.18 -19.10
C ALA A 20 -24.03 8.26 -18.97
N ALA A 21 -23.42 7.48 -18.08
CA ALA A 21 -21.97 7.38 -17.98
C ALA A 21 -21.34 6.48 -19.07
N LEU A 22 -22.12 5.53 -19.61
CA LEU A 22 -21.69 4.64 -20.69
C LEU A 22 -22.11 5.11 -22.10
N GLY A 23 -22.93 6.15 -22.19
CA GLY A 23 -23.55 6.61 -23.44
C GLY A 23 -22.81 7.68 -24.22
N LEU A 24 -21.64 8.15 -23.75
CA LEU A 24 -20.83 9.16 -24.45
C LEU A 24 -19.61 8.60 -25.22
N GLY A 25 -19.45 7.27 -25.23
CA GLY A 25 -18.34 6.59 -25.90
C GLY A 25 -18.70 5.74 -27.14
N ALA A 26 -19.95 5.73 -27.59
CA ALA A 26 -20.36 4.85 -28.69
C ALA A 26 -21.04 5.59 -29.82
N THR A 27 -20.26 6.25 -30.64
CA THR A 27 -20.69 6.58 -32.02
C THR A 27 -19.53 6.31 -32.98
N GLY A 28 -19.62 5.18 -33.67
CA GLY A 28 -18.83 4.97 -34.87
C GLY A 28 -18.15 3.60 -34.97
N ILE A 29 -18.91 2.52 -34.99
CA ILE A 29 -18.42 1.28 -35.61
C ILE A 29 -19.34 0.97 -36.79
N GLY A 30 -18.86 1.29 -38.00
CA GLY A 30 -19.43 0.80 -39.23
C GLY A 30 -19.00 -0.65 -39.44
N GLU A 31 -19.96 -1.48 -39.84
CA GLU A 31 -19.72 -2.83 -40.32
C GLU A 31 -18.70 -2.83 -41.46
N VAL A 32 -17.61 -3.57 -41.29
CA VAL A 32 -16.73 -3.97 -42.39
C VAL A 32 -16.94 -5.46 -42.64
N ALA A 33 -17.49 -5.73 -43.78
CA ALA A 33 -17.71 -7.07 -44.33
C ALA A 33 -16.37 -7.79 -44.53
N ALA A 34 -16.31 -9.05 -44.08
CA ALA A 34 -15.21 -9.98 -44.35
C ALA A 34 -15.06 -10.18 -45.86
N SER A 35 -13.87 -9.85 -46.41
CA SER A 35 -13.44 -10.38 -47.71
C SER A 35 -12.28 -11.37 -47.48
N GLU A 36 -12.54 -12.62 -47.80
CA GLU A 36 -11.49 -13.62 -48.03
C GLU A 36 -10.55 -13.16 -49.12
N THR A 37 -9.26 -13.07 -48.85
CA THR A 37 -8.24 -13.10 -49.90
C THR A 37 -7.05 -13.93 -49.48
N ALA A 38 -6.69 -14.75 -50.45
CA ALA A 38 -5.74 -15.82 -50.52
C ALA A 38 -4.35 -15.57 -49.91
N SER A 39 -3.83 -16.61 -49.27
CA SER A 39 -2.46 -16.79 -48.85
C SER A 39 -1.51 -16.80 -50.06
N GLU A 40 -0.59 -15.82 -50.11
CA GLU A 40 0.68 -16.00 -50.86
C GLU A 40 1.77 -16.31 -49.84
N GLU A 41 2.38 -17.50 -50.04
CA GLU A 41 3.62 -17.91 -49.40
C GLU A 41 4.74 -17.00 -49.82
N VAL A 42 5.25 -16.18 -48.92
CA VAL A 42 6.54 -15.50 -49.07
C VAL A 42 7.58 -16.31 -48.28
N SER A 43 8.46 -16.94 -49.01
CA SER A 43 9.66 -17.60 -48.50
C SER A 43 10.50 -16.61 -47.69
N GLN A 44 10.59 -16.80 -46.38
CA GLN A 44 11.54 -16.08 -45.53
C GLN A 44 12.92 -16.64 -45.75
N GLU A 45 13.80 -15.86 -46.36
CA GLU A 45 15.24 -15.97 -46.17
C GLU A 45 15.55 -15.54 -44.72
N SER A 46 16.21 -16.44 -44.00
CA SER A 46 16.73 -16.16 -42.66
C SER A 46 17.89 -15.21 -42.76
N GLU A 47 17.64 -13.91 -42.68
CA GLU A 47 18.66 -12.94 -42.32
C GLU A 47 18.97 -13.06 -40.83
N SER A 48 20.25 -13.15 -40.53
CA SER A 48 20.83 -13.18 -39.21
C SER A 48 20.18 -12.09 -38.32
N ASN A 49 19.67 -12.49 -37.17
CA ASN A 49 19.35 -11.59 -36.09
C ASN A 49 20.59 -10.85 -35.61
N ASP A 50 20.95 -9.75 -36.25
CA ASP A 50 21.57 -8.67 -35.52
C ASP A 50 20.46 -8.08 -34.66
N SER A 51 20.39 -8.52 -33.41
CA SER A 51 19.72 -7.82 -32.36
C SER A 51 20.35 -6.42 -32.33
N TYR A 52 19.64 -5.45 -32.88
CA TYR A 52 19.94 -4.07 -32.60
C TYR A 52 19.65 -3.94 -31.11
N SER A 53 20.71 -4.05 -30.29
CA SER A 53 20.62 -3.55 -28.94
C SER A 53 20.36 -2.07 -29.12
N TYR A 54 19.18 -1.62 -28.72
CA TYR A 54 18.99 -0.27 -28.31
C TYR A 54 20.20 0.03 -27.42
N ASP A 55 21.01 1.03 -27.72
CA ASP A 55 21.73 1.74 -26.69
C ASP A 55 20.62 2.34 -25.83
N ALA A 56 20.06 1.51 -24.97
CA ALA A 56 19.18 1.93 -23.91
C ALA A 56 19.90 3.10 -23.29
N ALA A 57 19.26 4.23 -23.20
CA ALA A 57 19.83 5.36 -22.50
C ALA A 57 20.51 4.77 -21.29
N ASP A 58 21.71 5.21 -20.89
CA ASP A 58 22.56 4.66 -19.81
C ASP A 58 21.82 4.35 -18.49
N TYR A 59 20.54 4.06 -18.59
CA TYR A 59 19.49 3.96 -17.59
C TYR A 59 18.71 2.64 -17.74
N ASP A 60 19.36 1.52 -17.71
CA ASP A 60 18.69 0.26 -17.44
C ASP A 60 18.50 0.16 -15.91
N SER A 61 17.27 0.02 -15.42
CA SER A 61 17.11 -0.17 -13.98
C SER A 61 17.88 -1.43 -13.58
N GLU A 62 18.65 -1.36 -12.54
CA GLU A 62 19.44 -2.49 -12.06
C GLU A 62 18.54 -3.70 -11.79
N ARG A 63 17.30 -3.43 -11.34
CA ARG A 63 16.27 -4.42 -11.12
C ARG A 63 15.96 -5.28 -12.37
N ILE A 64 15.94 -4.69 -13.55
CA ILE A 64 15.64 -5.42 -14.79
C ILE A 64 16.91 -6.05 -15.37
N ALA A 65 18.05 -5.35 -15.26
CA ALA A 65 19.31 -5.80 -15.84
C ALA A 65 19.95 -6.95 -15.06
N ASN A 66 19.87 -6.94 -13.74
CA ASN A 66 20.58 -7.84 -12.84
C ASN A 66 19.63 -8.66 -11.94
N ASN A 67 18.39 -8.92 -12.36
CA ASN A 67 17.51 -9.81 -11.63
C ASN A 67 18.03 -11.25 -11.57
N TYR A 68 17.57 -12.03 -10.60
CA TYR A 68 17.98 -13.40 -10.38
C TYR A 68 17.83 -14.28 -11.63
N THR A 69 16.73 -14.17 -12.35
CA THR A 69 16.48 -14.97 -13.57
C THR A 69 17.57 -14.75 -14.62
N LYS A 70 17.96 -13.50 -14.89
CA LYS A 70 19.00 -13.18 -15.87
C LYS A 70 20.37 -13.60 -15.40
N VAL A 71 20.70 -13.34 -14.13
CA VAL A 71 21.99 -13.70 -13.55
C VAL A 71 22.14 -15.22 -13.49
N SER A 72 21.16 -15.93 -12.97
CA SER A 72 21.21 -17.40 -12.84
C SER A 72 21.22 -18.13 -14.18
N ALA A 73 20.58 -17.57 -15.21
CA ALA A 73 20.69 -18.09 -16.58
C ALA A 73 22.12 -18.02 -17.14
N GLY A 74 22.98 -17.15 -16.60
CA GLY A 74 24.38 -17.04 -16.92
C GLY A 74 25.33 -17.99 -16.16
N TYR A 75 24.81 -18.73 -15.17
CA TYR A 75 25.61 -19.62 -14.34
C TYR A 75 26.24 -20.77 -15.17
N THR A 76 27.50 -21.05 -14.90
CA THR A 76 28.30 -22.03 -15.66
C THR A 76 28.90 -23.12 -14.79
N LEU A 77 28.97 -22.90 -13.48
CA LEU A 77 29.46 -23.87 -12.53
C LEU A 77 28.45 -25.00 -12.30
N PRO A 78 28.89 -26.22 -11.99
CA PRO A 78 27.96 -27.32 -11.71
C PRO A 78 27.17 -27.09 -10.43
N VAL A 79 26.02 -27.72 -10.32
CA VAL A 79 25.28 -27.76 -9.07
C VAL A 79 26.12 -28.52 -8.02
N TYR A 80 26.19 -27.98 -6.80
CA TYR A 80 26.84 -28.66 -5.68
C TYR A 80 26.03 -29.88 -5.25
N GLU A 81 26.67 -31.04 -5.07
CA GLU A 81 25.96 -32.30 -4.77
C GLU A 81 26.50 -33.02 -3.52
N LYS A 82 27.29 -32.32 -2.68
CA LYS A 82 27.90 -32.92 -1.51
C LYS A 82 27.20 -32.55 -0.20
N GLU A 83 27.78 -33.01 0.91
CA GLU A 83 27.28 -32.71 2.25
C GLU A 83 27.28 -31.19 2.51
N ALA A 84 26.28 -30.73 3.26
CA ALA A 84 26.13 -29.35 3.69
C ALA A 84 27.38 -28.83 4.42
N VAL A 85 27.72 -27.57 4.19
CA VAL A 85 28.86 -26.90 4.83
C VAL A 85 28.33 -25.94 5.88
N GLU A 86 28.37 -26.34 7.12
CA GLU A 86 27.97 -25.51 8.25
C GLU A 86 29.07 -24.51 8.63
N ILE A 87 28.72 -23.24 8.78
CA ILE A 87 29.61 -22.12 9.02
C ILE A 87 29.16 -21.42 10.30
N SER A 88 30.01 -21.47 11.33
CA SER A 88 29.78 -20.71 12.56
C SER A 88 29.99 -19.21 12.28
N THR A 89 28.94 -18.41 12.37
CA THR A 89 29.02 -16.97 12.14
C THR A 89 29.95 -16.27 13.11
N VAL A 90 29.93 -16.67 14.39
CA VAL A 90 30.82 -16.16 15.44
C VAL A 90 32.31 -16.42 15.09
N ALA A 91 32.62 -17.55 14.47
CA ALA A 91 34.00 -17.88 14.07
C ALA A 91 34.40 -17.24 12.75
N ALA A 92 33.43 -17.00 11.87
CA ALA A 92 33.64 -16.45 10.52
C ALA A 92 33.69 -14.92 10.51
N VAL A 93 33.17 -14.24 11.53
CA VAL A 93 33.12 -12.79 11.57
C VAL A 93 34.53 -12.17 11.58
N THR A 94 34.80 -11.30 10.63
CA THR A 94 36.06 -10.54 10.48
C THR A 94 35.90 -9.09 10.85
N ASP A 95 34.72 -8.53 10.58
CA ASP A 95 34.28 -7.23 11.08
C ASP A 95 32.87 -7.42 11.64
N ALA A 96 32.67 -7.05 12.88
CA ALA A 96 31.40 -7.14 13.55
C ALA A 96 30.66 -5.80 13.60
N GLY A 97 31.29 -4.70 13.13
CA GLY A 97 30.70 -3.37 13.31
C GLY A 97 30.28 -3.15 14.77
N ASP A 98 29.03 -2.77 14.96
CA ASP A 98 28.42 -2.57 16.30
C ASP A 98 27.70 -3.83 16.84
N ALA A 99 27.69 -4.94 16.09
CA ALA A 99 27.09 -6.21 16.50
C ALA A 99 27.81 -6.84 17.71
N LYS A 100 27.08 -7.59 18.51
CA LYS A 100 27.59 -8.15 19.75
C LYS A 100 27.60 -9.68 19.69
N GLU A 101 28.72 -10.29 20.09
CA GLU A 101 28.77 -11.71 20.39
C GLU A 101 28.12 -11.94 21.78
N THR A 102 27.16 -12.85 21.86
CA THR A 102 26.46 -13.19 23.10
C THR A 102 26.49 -14.68 23.39
N SER A 103 26.47 -15.04 24.67
CA SER A 103 26.27 -16.43 25.16
C SER A 103 24.82 -16.66 25.61
N GLU A 104 23.94 -15.70 25.49
CA GLU A 104 22.51 -15.86 25.69
C GLU A 104 21.90 -16.40 24.40
N THR A 105 22.06 -17.68 24.16
CA THR A 105 21.72 -18.34 22.89
C THR A 105 20.25 -18.74 22.78
N ARG A 106 19.46 -18.55 23.83
CA ARG A 106 18.04 -18.94 23.88
C ARG A 106 17.80 -20.36 23.33
N ASP A 107 18.57 -21.32 23.89
CA ASP A 107 18.51 -22.75 23.58
C ASP A 107 18.95 -23.13 22.15
N TYR A 108 19.81 -22.33 21.49
CA TYR A 108 20.41 -22.72 20.23
C TYR A 108 21.33 -23.93 20.39
N GLU A 109 20.97 -25.05 19.74
CA GLU A 109 21.64 -26.34 19.95
C GLU A 109 23.00 -26.46 19.20
N LYS A 110 23.24 -25.65 18.15
CA LYS A 110 24.44 -25.79 17.29
C LYS A 110 25.66 -25.01 17.80
N SER A 111 25.49 -24.05 18.73
CA SER A 111 26.60 -23.21 19.25
C SER A 111 26.31 -22.66 20.64
N ASP A 112 27.39 -22.52 21.47
CA ASP A 112 27.33 -21.86 22.78
C ASP A 112 27.31 -20.30 22.67
N LYS A 113 27.47 -19.76 21.48
CA LYS A 113 27.49 -18.32 21.20
C LYS A 113 26.85 -18.01 19.85
N VAL A 114 26.25 -16.85 19.77
CA VAL A 114 25.58 -16.33 18.57
C VAL A 114 25.88 -14.83 18.42
N LEU A 115 25.59 -14.27 17.28
CA LEU A 115 25.66 -12.82 17.04
C LEU A 115 24.30 -12.19 17.36
N ASP A 116 24.33 -11.12 18.14
CA ASP A 116 23.17 -10.29 18.46
C ASP A 116 23.21 -9.07 17.55
N LEU A 117 22.24 -8.96 16.65
CA LEU A 117 22.16 -7.98 15.59
C LEU A 117 20.91 -7.11 15.75
N THR A 118 21.05 -5.83 15.38
CA THR A 118 19.94 -4.87 15.37
C THR A 118 20.05 -3.94 14.17
N THR A 119 18.97 -3.28 13.84
CA THR A 119 18.91 -2.27 12.76
C THR A 119 20.16 -1.37 12.74
N GLY A 120 20.72 -1.18 11.55
CA GLY A 120 21.95 -0.40 11.31
C GLY A 120 23.24 -1.17 11.50
N ASN A 121 23.22 -2.43 11.99
CA ASN A 121 24.44 -3.23 12.08
C ASN A 121 24.85 -3.74 10.69
N THR A 122 26.14 -3.64 10.39
CA THR A 122 26.76 -4.29 9.24
C THR A 122 27.84 -5.22 9.72
N ILE A 123 27.80 -6.49 9.32
CA ILE A 123 28.82 -7.49 9.66
C ILE A 123 29.44 -8.07 8.40
N THR A 124 30.72 -8.42 8.48
CA THR A 124 31.45 -9.10 7.42
C THR A 124 31.89 -10.47 7.91
N LEU A 125 31.52 -11.51 7.16
CA LEU A 125 31.87 -12.90 7.43
C LEU A 125 32.83 -13.40 6.37
N GLN A 126 33.88 -14.12 6.76
CA GLN A 126 34.78 -14.80 5.84
C GLN A 126 34.45 -16.29 5.83
N ILE A 127 34.01 -16.79 4.69
CA ILE A 127 33.59 -18.19 4.52
C ILE A 127 34.53 -18.95 3.58
N GLU A 128 34.66 -20.27 3.78
CA GLU A 128 35.46 -21.16 2.92
C GLU A 128 34.52 -22.04 2.09
N VAL A 129 34.55 -21.84 0.77
CA VAL A 129 33.76 -22.64 -0.19
C VAL A 129 34.61 -23.83 -0.65
N PRO A 130 34.16 -25.08 -0.46
CA PRO A 130 34.98 -26.28 -0.66
C PRO A 130 35.24 -26.58 -2.13
N GLU A 131 34.33 -26.26 -3.04
CA GLU A 131 34.44 -26.55 -4.49
C GLU A 131 33.72 -25.50 -5.31
N ASP A 132 34.08 -25.35 -6.59
CA ASP A 132 33.30 -24.53 -7.50
C ASP A 132 31.89 -25.09 -7.68
N GLY A 133 30.83 -24.27 -7.50
CA GLY A 133 29.46 -24.79 -7.63
C GLY A 133 28.37 -23.75 -7.46
N GLN A 134 27.16 -24.21 -7.71
CA GLN A 134 25.93 -23.49 -7.37
C GLN A 134 25.40 -24.00 -6.03
N TYR A 135 25.20 -23.10 -5.09
CA TYR A 135 24.80 -23.37 -3.72
C TYR A 135 23.51 -22.66 -3.39
N VAL A 136 22.74 -23.20 -2.43
CA VAL A 136 21.76 -22.45 -1.67
C VAL A 136 22.32 -22.14 -0.30
N MET A 137 21.96 -21.00 0.25
CA MET A 137 22.41 -20.54 1.57
C MET A 137 21.24 -20.53 2.53
N ASN A 138 21.44 -21.10 3.71
CA ASN A 138 20.46 -21.17 4.77
C ASN A 138 20.97 -20.39 5.99
N PHE A 139 20.07 -19.72 6.72
CA PHE A 139 20.36 -18.89 7.89
C PHE A 139 19.58 -19.41 9.07
N ASP A 140 20.26 -19.69 10.20
CA ASP A 140 19.58 -19.90 11.48
C ASP A 140 19.42 -18.56 12.18
N TYR A 141 18.20 -18.21 12.56
CA TYR A 141 17.91 -16.95 13.24
C TYR A 141 16.82 -17.10 14.30
N LEU A 142 16.76 -16.13 15.23
CA LEU A 142 15.71 -16.01 16.22
C LEU A 142 15.35 -14.55 16.42
N SER A 143 14.16 -14.14 15.97
CA SER A 143 13.58 -12.85 16.28
C SER A 143 13.02 -12.84 17.69
N TYR A 144 13.47 -11.90 18.53
CA TYR A 144 13.12 -11.89 19.94
C TYR A 144 12.51 -10.57 20.43
N ASP A 145 12.43 -9.59 19.58
CA ASP A 145 11.71 -8.35 19.84
C ASP A 145 10.19 -8.53 19.74
N GLU A 146 9.45 -7.49 20.13
CA GLU A 146 8.00 -7.46 20.03
C GLU A 146 7.52 -6.89 18.67
N SER A 147 8.46 -6.53 17.79
CA SER A 147 8.14 -6.00 16.45
C SER A 147 7.40 -7.03 15.62
N ILE A 148 6.42 -6.57 14.86
CA ILE A 148 5.71 -7.39 13.87
C ILE A 148 6.38 -7.35 12.50
N LEU A 149 7.26 -6.37 12.27
CA LEU A 149 8.00 -6.26 11.02
C LEU A 149 8.91 -7.45 10.81
N PRO A 150 9.04 -7.95 9.58
CA PRO A 150 10.05 -8.96 9.26
C PRO A 150 11.46 -8.40 9.46
N ILE A 151 12.42 -9.27 9.71
CA ILE A 151 13.82 -8.90 9.69
C ILE A 151 14.20 -8.64 8.24
N ASN A 152 14.80 -7.49 7.97
CA ASN A 152 15.20 -7.09 6.64
C ASN A 152 16.73 -6.93 6.54
N LEU A 153 17.33 -7.63 5.59
CA LEU A 153 18.78 -7.70 5.40
C LEU A 153 19.18 -7.40 3.96
N GLY A 154 20.32 -6.72 3.78
CA GLY A 154 21.06 -6.71 2.52
C GLY A 154 22.20 -7.74 2.55
N LEU A 155 22.44 -8.47 1.45
CA LEU A 155 23.54 -9.44 1.33
C LEU A 155 24.44 -9.13 0.16
N LYS A 156 25.74 -8.91 0.42
CA LYS A 156 26.75 -8.78 -0.61
C LYS A 156 27.75 -9.94 -0.53
N VAL A 157 28.23 -10.37 -1.69
CA VAL A 157 29.29 -11.36 -1.84
C VAL A 157 30.46 -10.68 -2.51
N ASP A 158 31.64 -10.74 -1.87
CA ASP A 158 32.88 -10.12 -2.37
C ASP A 158 32.70 -8.62 -2.74
N GLY A 159 31.91 -7.90 -1.92
CA GLY A 159 31.68 -6.47 -2.02
C GLY A 159 30.60 -6.03 -3.04
N SER A 160 29.86 -6.96 -3.63
CA SER A 160 28.78 -6.62 -4.57
C SER A 160 27.51 -7.47 -4.33
N TYR A 161 26.34 -6.94 -4.67
CA TYR A 161 25.12 -7.74 -4.69
C TYR A 161 25.20 -8.78 -5.81
N PRO A 162 25.02 -10.10 -5.52
CA PRO A 162 25.05 -11.15 -6.55
C PRO A 162 23.99 -10.95 -7.64
N PHE A 163 22.83 -10.53 -7.25
CA PHE A 163 21.67 -10.15 -8.08
C PHE A 163 20.84 -9.17 -7.29
N TYR A 164 19.86 -8.55 -7.96
CA TYR A 164 19.06 -7.46 -7.41
C TYR A 164 18.33 -7.84 -6.10
N GLU A 165 17.74 -9.03 -6.03
CA GLU A 165 16.97 -9.53 -4.90
C GLU A 165 17.79 -9.64 -3.61
N CYS A 166 19.14 -9.69 -3.70
CA CYS A 166 20.00 -9.64 -2.52
C CYS A 166 20.08 -8.25 -1.83
N ARG A 167 19.48 -7.23 -2.42
CA ARG A 167 19.37 -5.91 -1.77
C ARG A 167 18.43 -5.94 -0.56
N THR A 168 17.45 -6.84 -0.58
CA THR A 168 16.47 -7.00 0.47
C THR A 168 16.09 -8.46 0.63
N LEU A 169 16.44 -9.02 1.76
CA LEU A 169 16.08 -10.37 2.18
C LEU A 169 15.20 -10.22 3.41
N GLU A 170 14.04 -10.83 3.38
CA GLU A 170 13.11 -10.80 4.51
C GLU A 170 13.10 -12.14 5.22
N PHE A 171 13.24 -12.10 6.55
CA PHE A 171 13.07 -13.25 7.42
C PHE A 171 11.81 -13.01 8.24
N GLU A 172 10.75 -13.74 7.88
CA GLU A 172 9.47 -13.66 8.56
C GLU A 172 9.54 -14.35 9.92
N THR A 173 8.51 -14.11 10.69
CA THR A 173 8.32 -14.77 11.99
C THR A 173 7.05 -15.63 11.96
N THR A 174 7.03 -16.68 12.76
CA THR A 174 5.87 -17.55 12.91
C THR A 174 4.86 -16.95 13.89
N TRP A 175 3.58 -17.06 13.57
CA TRP A 175 2.45 -16.60 14.38
C TRP A 175 1.49 -17.74 14.66
N GLU A 176 0.92 -17.74 15.85
CA GLU A 176 -0.14 -18.67 16.27
C GLU A 176 -1.40 -17.88 16.64
N PRO A 177 -2.60 -18.30 16.18
CA PRO A 177 -3.84 -17.67 16.60
C PRO A 177 -4.07 -17.85 18.09
N ASP A 178 -4.78 -16.88 18.72
CA ASP A 178 -5.21 -17.09 20.10
C ASP A 178 -6.20 -18.27 20.15
N PRO A 179 -5.98 -19.26 21.00
CA PRO A 179 -6.85 -20.44 21.08
C PRO A 179 -8.25 -20.14 21.64
N GLU A 180 -8.45 -18.99 22.31
CA GLU A 180 -9.74 -18.59 22.86
C GLU A 180 -10.44 -17.59 21.94
N PRO A 181 -11.66 -17.88 21.42
CA PRO A 181 -12.38 -16.95 20.58
C PRO A 181 -12.79 -15.68 21.36
N SER A 182 -12.66 -14.54 20.73
CA SER A 182 -13.10 -13.25 21.29
C SER A 182 -14.46 -12.85 20.75
N TYR A 183 -15.26 -12.15 21.58
CA TYR A 183 -16.60 -11.69 21.22
C TYR A 183 -16.76 -10.21 21.53
N ASP A 184 -17.49 -9.50 20.67
CA ASP A 184 -17.90 -8.12 20.94
C ASP A 184 -19.09 -8.06 21.94
N ARG A 185 -19.49 -6.82 22.30
CA ARG A 185 -20.65 -6.59 23.21
C ARG A 185 -21.99 -7.08 22.65
N TYR A 186 -22.06 -7.45 21.40
CA TYR A 186 -23.25 -7.95 20.71
C TYR A 186 -23.23 -9.48 20.52
N ASP A 187 -22.32 -10.17 21.20
CA ASP A 187 -22.05 -11.62 21.07
C ASP A 187 -21.56 -12.05 19.65
N ASN A 188 -21.05 -11.12 18.83
CA ASN A 188 -20.41 -11.48 17.59
C ASN A 188 -18.97 -11.92 17.82
N GLN A 189 -18.57 -13.03 17.20
CA GLN A 189 -17.17 -13.43 17.20
C GLN A 189 -16.34 -12.43 16.38
N VAL A 190 -15.25 -11.96 16.95
CA VAL A 190 -14.32 -11.02 16.32
C VAL A 190 -12.94 -11.66 16.14
N VAL A 191 -12.16 -11.11 15.22
CA VAL A 191 -10.78 -11.56 15.01
C VAL A 191 -9.95 -11.33 16.27
N THR A 192 -9.15 -12.31 16.64
CA THR A 192 -8.21 -12.23 17.77
C THR A 192 -6.83 -11.81 17.28
N VAL A 193 -6.10 -11.09 18.14
CA VAL A 193 -4.69 -10.75 17.86
C VAL A 193 -3.86 -12.03 17.95
N PRO A 194 -3.09 -12.40 16.93
CA PRO A 194 -2.23 -13.58 16.98
C PRO A 194 -1.01 -13.35 17.88
N ASN A 195 -0.42 -14.44 18.35
CA ASN A 195 0.75 -14.42 19.19
C ASN A 195 2.02 -14.74 18.37
N LYS A 196 3.05 -13.90 18.50
CA LYS A 196 4.36 -14.15 17.89
C LYS A 196 5.05 -15.33 18.58
N VAL A 197 5.53 -16.29 17.80
CA VAL A 197 6.27 -17.44 18.30
C VAL A 197 7.76 -17.13 18.33
N ILE A 198 8.35 -17.09 19.52
CA ILE A 198 9.78 -16.83 19.69
C ILE A 198 10.51 -18.17 19.73
N GLN A 199 11.09 -18.55 18.62
CA GLN A 199 11.85 -19.80 18.46
C GLN A 199 12.97 -19.64 17.44
N TRP A 200 13.97 -20.54 17.46
CA TRP A 200 14.95 -20.64 16.39
C TRP A 200 14.27 -21.15 15.11
N GLU A 201 14.51 -20.44 14.03
CA GLU A 201 14.02 -20.74 12.70
C GLU A 201 15.21 -20.84 11.73
N SER A 202 14.99 -21.51 10.61
CA SER A 202 15.96 -21.61 9.53
C SER A 202 15.29 -21.20 8.23
N LYS A 203 15.90 -20.27 7.51
CA LYS A 203 15.37 -19.79 6.23
C LYS A 203 16.47 -19.76 5.16
N TYR A 204 16.12 -20.22 3.99
CA TYR A 204 16.97 -20.08 2.81
C TYR A 204 17.00 -18.65 2.31
N LEU A 205 18.04 -18.32 1.54
CA LEU A 205 18.08 -17.12 0.73
C LEU A 205 16.92 -17.17 -0.26
N MET A 206 15.89 -16.34 -0.04
CA MET A 206 14.66 -16.28 -0.83
C MET A 206 14.50 -14.92 -1.47
N ASP A 207 13.72 -14.86 -2.52
CA ASP A 207 13.20 -13.63 -3.09
C ASP A 207 12.12 -13.05 -2.16
N SER A 208 12.31 -11.86 -1.61
CA SER A 208 11.35 -11.20 -0.71
C SER A 208 10.03 -10.85 -1.40
N SER A 209 10.04 -10.68 -2.72
CA SER A 209 8.81 -10.51 -3.50
C SER A 209 8.07 -11.83 -3.80
N TYR A 210 8.70 -12.95 -3.47
CA TYR A 210 8.21 -14.31 -3.76
C TYR A 210 7.77 -14.54 -5.22
N ARG A 211 8.36 -13.83 -6.16
CA ARG A 211 8.24 -14.17 -7.58
C ARG A 211 8.89 -15.52 -7.87
N HIS A 212 9.94 -15.86 -7.08
CA HIS A 212 10.56 -17.16 -7.03
C HIS A 212 10.26 -17.84 -5.69
N SER A 213 9.50 -18.92 -5.69
CA SER A 213 9.16 -19.68 -4.47
C SER A 213 10.24 -20.66 -4.04
N SER A 214 11.26 -20.88 -4.88
CA SER A 214 12.39 -21.76 -4.57
C SER A 214 13.60 -20.96 -4.06
N PRO A 215 14.48 -21.57 -3.22
CA PRO A 215 15.68 -20.92 -2.74
C PRO A 215 16.57 -20.40 -3.87
N LEU A 216 17.06 -19.17 -3.73
CA LEU A 216 17.92 -18.53 -4.71
C LEU A 216 19.32 -19.14 -4.68
N LYS A 217 19.87 -19.47 -5.84
CA LYS A 217 21.20 -20.10 -5.98
C LYS A 217 22.29 -19.03 -6.10
N LEU A 218 23.39 -19.26 -5.42
CA LEU A 218 24.61 -18.48 -5.54
C LEU A 218 25.66 -19.29 -6.33
N GLU A 219 26.28 -18.71 -7.36
CA GLU A 219 27.42 -19.31 -8.04
C GLU A 219 28.72 -18.89 -7.35
N LEU A 220 29.36 -19.82 -6.62
CA LEU A 220 30.55 -19.58 -5.82
C LEU A 220 31.72 -20.40 -6.32
N THR A 221 32.90 -19.78 -6.40
CA THR A 221 34.16 -20.49 -6.72
C THR A 221 34.76 -21.08 -5.48
N LYS A 222 35.60 -22.10 -5.63
CA LYS A 222 36.36 -22.68 -4.54
C LYS A 222 37.32 -21.66 -3.92
N GLY A 223 37.26 -21.48 -2.62
CA GLY A 223 38.15 -20.60 -1.87
C GLY A 223 37.47 -19.81 -0.81
N THR A 224 38.12 -18.74 -0.41
CA THR A 224 37.59 -17.80 0.60
C THR A 224 36.75 -16.74 -0.05
N HIS A 225 35.56 -16.54 0.45
CA HIS A 225 34.62 -15.46 0.04
C HIS A 225 34.27 -14.59 1.24
N GLU A 226 33.93 -13.35 0.97
CA GLU A 226 33.47 -12.39 1.95
C GLU A 226 31.95 -12.18 1.79
N ILE A 227 31.21 -12.42 2.87
CA ILE A 227 29.77 -12.17 2.95
C ILE A 227 29.55 -10.96 3.84
N GLU A 228 29.01 -9.89 3.31
CA GLU A 228 28.57 -8.73 4.06
C GLU A 228 27.07 -8.80 4.25
N LEU A 229 26.62 -8.69 5.53
CA LEU A 229 25.20 -8.60 5.89
C LEU A 229 24.95 -7.23 6.51
N GLU A 230 24.02 -6.49 5.94
CA GLU A 230 23.55 -5.19 6.40
C GLU A 230 22.13 -5.36 6.97
N VAL A 231 21.96 -5.11 8.27
CA VAL A 231 20.65 -5.18 8.92
C VAL A 231 19.92 -3.86 8.71
N LYS A 232 18.91 -3.87 7.86
CA LYS A 232 18.07 -2.71 7.55
C LYS A 232 16.95 -2.54 8.57
N GLU A 233 16.33 -3.65 9.00
CA GLU A 233 15.28 -3.64 10.02
C GLU A 233 15.33 -4.91 10.87
N GLY A 234 14.96 -4.79 12.15
CA GLY A 234 14.79 -5.89 13.09
C GLY A 234 15.90 -6.04 14.14
N THR A 235 15.57 -6.81 15.18
CA THR A 235 16.49 -7.23 16.26
C THR A 235 16.40 -8.73 16.45
N PHE A 236 17.52 -9.44 16.28
CA PHE A 236 17.52 -10.88 16.24
C PHE A 236 18.88 -11.49 16.60
N LEU A 237 18.86 -12.76 16.98
CA LEU A 237 20.07 -13.55 17.10
C LEU A 237 20.34 -14.27 15.77
N LEU A 238 21.56 -14.17 15.27
CA LEU A 238 22.04 -14.90 14.09
C LEU A 238 22.87 -16.09 14.57
N GLY A 239 22.43 -17.28 14.21
CA GLY A 239 23.10 -18.55 14.44
C GLY A 239 24.11 -18.88 13.34
N ASN A 240 24.17 -20.15 12.90
CA ASN A 240 25.06 -20.59 11.85
C ASN A 240 24.48 -20.24 10.46
N LEU A 241 25.38 -20.13 9.47
CA LEU A 241 25.03 -20.20 8.05
C LEU A 241 25.33 -21.60 7.54
N THR A 242 24.56 -22.05 6.57
CA THR A 242 24.82 -23.34 5.90
C THR A 242 24.78 -23.16 4.40
N LEU A 243 25.85 -23.66 3.71
CA LEU A 243 25.84 -23.79 2.25
C LEU A 243 25.46 -25.23 1.88
N GLU A 244 24.41 -25.37 1.10
CA GLU A 244 23.80 -26.64 0.79
C GLU A 244 23.67 -26.88 -0.72
N ALA A 245 23.47 -28.15 -1.06
CA ALA A 245 23.09 -28.55 -2.41
C ALA A 245 21.65 -28.03 -2.70
N PRO A 246 21.41 -27.37 -3.83
CA PRO A 246 20.04 -27.10 -4.26
C PRO A 246 19.25 -28.40 -4.38
N THR A 247 18.13 -28.48 -3.70
CA THR A 247 17.20 -29.62 -3.79
C THR A 247 16.11 -29.35 -4.82
N GLU A 248 15.86 -30.35 -5.66
CA GLU A 248 14.71 -30.30 -6.58
C GLU A 248 13.59 -31.16 -6.00
N VAL A 249 12.34 -30.68 -6.16
CA VAL A 249 11.15 -31.45 -5.77
C VAL A 249 11.08 -32.72 -6.62
N GLU A 250 10.76 -33.86 -6.02
CA GLU A 250 10.67 -35.14 -6.72
C GLU A 250 9.64 -35.09 -7.84
N ALA A 251 9.98 -35.64 -9.00
CA ALA A 251 9.06 -35.67 -10.14
C ALA A 251 7.83 -36.54 -9.85
N TYR A 252 6.65 -36.05 -10.18
CA TYR A 252 5.42 -36.83 -10.07
C TYR A 252 5.44 -38.03 -11.01
N THR A 253 5.20 -39.21 -10.45
CA THR A 253 5.21 -40.48 -11.22
C THR A 253 3.86 -41.21 -11.19
N GLY A 254 2.83 -40.60 -10.61
CA GLY A 254 1.50 -41.14 -10.44
C GLY A 254 1.11 -41.27 -8.97
N SER A 255 -0.17 -41.40 -8.70
CA SER A 255 -0.75 -41.53 -7.37
C SER A 255 -1.16 -42.98 -7.05
N GLU A 256 -0.91 -43.42 -5.84
CA GLU A 256 -1.44 -44.66 -5.31
C GLU A 256 -2.88 -44.45 -4.80
N LYS A 257 -3.66 -45.50 -4.79
CA LYS A 257 -5.03 -45.45 -4.30
C LYS A 257 -5.03 -45.27 -2.76
N ALA A 258 -5.81 -44.34 -2.27
CA ALA A 258 -6.05 -44.13 -0.85
C ALA A 258 -7.13 -45.12 -0.35
N GLU A 259 -6.75 -46.40 -0.18
CA GLU A 259 -7.67 -47.44 0.30
C GLU A 259 -8.00 -47.25 1.78
N GLY A 260 -9.26 -47.34 2.18
CA GLY A 260 -9.71 -47.20 3.56
C GLY A 260 -10.90 -46.27 3.71
N SER A 261 -11.26 -45.96 4.96
CA SER A 261 -12.44 -45.15 5.31
C SER A 261 -12.14 -44.01 6.26
N ALA A 262 -10.87 -43.63 6.45
CA ALA A 262 -10.49 -42.52 7.29
C ALA A 262 -10.93 -41.19 6.69
N LEU A 263 -11.35 -40.28 7.55
CA LEU A 263 -11.73 -38.91 7.21
C LEU A 263 -11.23 -37.99 8.33
N ILE A 264 -10.35 -37.06 7.97
CA ILE A 264 -9.86 -35.99 8.83
C ILE A 264 -10.41 -34.69 8.25
N GLU A 265 -11.04 -33.87 9.07
CA GLU A 265 -11.62 -32.59 8.69
C GLU A 265 -10.97 -31.44 9.46
N LEU A 266 -10.53 -30.41 8.78
CA LEU A 266 -9.90 -29.22 9.32
C LEU A 266 -10.73 -28.01 8.92
N GLN A 267 -11.01 -27.12 9.86
CA GLN A 267 -11.69 -25.85 9.59
C GLN A 267 -10.67 -24.86 8.99
N GLY A 268 -11.06 -24.10 7.99
CA GLY A 268 -10.17 -23.17 7.34
C GLY A 268 -9.65 -22.09 8.28
N GLU A 269 -10.54 -21.48 9.06
CA GLU A 269 -10.20 -20.49 10.09
C GLU A 269 -9.44 -21.08 11.29
N GLY A 270 -9.39 -22.40 11.41
CA GLY A 270 -8.72 -23.12 12.50
C GLY A 270 -7.26 -23.50 12.18
N TYR A 271 -6.52 -22.64 11.51
CA TYR A 271 -5.08 -22.89 11.25
C TYR A 271 -4.27 -22.90 12.55
N SER A 272 -3.17 -23.65 12.54
CA SER A 272 -2.26 -23.78 13.69
C SER A 272 -1.20 -22.70 13.70
N ARG A 273 -0.66 -22.36 12.52
CA ARG A 273 0.43 -21.36 12.35
C ARG A 273 0.35 -20.68 11.02
N THR A 274 0.93 -19.46 10.97
CA THR A 274 1.14 -18.69 9.75
C THR A 274 2.45 -17.92 9.84
N ASN A 275 3.01 -17.50 8.69
CA ASN A 275 4.18 -16.62 8.63
C ASN A 275 3.79 -15.13 8.51
N SER A 276 2.50 -14.80 8.58
CA SER A 276 2.00 -13.43 8.54
C SER A 276 0.95 -13.21 9.63
N SER A 277 1.12 -12.19 10.46
CA SER A 277 0.19 -11.86 11.54
C SER A 277 -1.21 -11.50 11.04
N SER A 278 -1.32 -10.97 9.81
CA SER A 278 -2.56 -10.46 9.23
C SER A 278 -3.52 -11.54 8.73
N VAL A 279 -3.07 -12.79 8.59
CA VAL A 279 -3.96 -13.89 8.16
C VAL A 279 -5.00 -14.17 9.24
N HIS A 280 -6.27 -14.04 8.88
CA HIS A 280 -7.37 -14.23 9.85
C HIS A 280 -8.62 -14.82 9.19
N GLY A 281 -9.54 -15.29 10.05
CA GLY A 281 -10.85 -15.75 9.63
C GLY A 281 -11.84 -14.60 9.48
N ILE A 282 -12.82 -14.78 8.59
CA ILE A 282 -13.94 -13.85 8.42
C ILE A 282 -15.28 -14.59 8.52
N ALA A 283 -16.33 -13.86 8.86
CA ALA A 283 -17.69 -14.38 8.86
C ALA A 283 -18.37 -14.12 7.52
N GLU A 284 -18.65 -15.18 6.78
CA GLU A 284 -19.47 -15.11 5.56
C GLU A 284 -20.81 -15.81 5.72
N TYR A 285 -21.84 -15.23 5.11
CA TYR A 285 -23.22 -15.76 5.19
C TYR A 285 -23.61 -16.63 3.98
N ASP A 286 -22.64 -17.42 3.47
CA ASP A 286 -22.94 -18.49 2.51
C ASP A 286 -23.40 -19.75 3.25
N THR A 287 -24.58 -20.25 2.92
CA THR A 287 -25.18 -21.43 3.56
C THR A 287 -24.45 -22.75 3.30
N SER A 288 -23.38 -22.75 2.52
CA SER A 288 -22.53 -23.91 2.27
C SER A 288 -21.36 -24.01 3.24
N LEU A 289 -21.11 -22.96 4.03
CA LEU A 289 -20.05 -22.90 5.03
C LEU A 289 -20.46 -23.61 6.32
N ASP A 290 -19.49 -23.98 7.12
CA ASP A 290 -19.66 -24.60 8.43
C ASP A 290 -18.50 -24.20 9.37
N PRO A 291 -18.74 -23.51 10.49
CA PRO A 291 -20.06 -23.22 11.09
C PRO A 291 -20.88 -22.17 10.33
N TYR A 292 -22.19 -22.23 10.45
CA TYR A 292 -23.12 -21.24 9.92
C TYR A 292 -24.18 -20.87 10.95
N GLU A 293 -24.22 -19.60 11.33
CA GLU A 293 -25.21 -19.04 12.21
C GLU A 293 -26.08 -18.01 11.48
N THR A 294 -27.33 -17.86 11.89
CA THR A 294 -28.29 -16.95 11.24
C THR A 294 -28.41 -15.59 11.93
N THR A 295 -28.12 -15.55 13.22
CA THR A 295 -28.28 -14.39 14.09
C THR A 295 -26.95 -13.78 14.44
N ASP A 296 -26.02 -14.58 14.89
CA ASP A 296 -24.74 -14.12 15.43
C ASP A 296 -23.66 -14.23 14.35
N THR A 297 -22.63 -13.40 14.44
CA THR A 297 -21.46 -13.47 13.58
C THR A 297 -20.52 -14.55 14.10
N VAL A 298 -20.16 -15.51 13.26
CA VAL A 298 -19.17 -16.57 13.56
C VAL A 298 -18.17 -16.62 12.43
N LEU A 299 -16.89 -16.59 12.75
CA LEU A 299 -15.81 -16.76 11.77
C LEU A 299 -15.90 -18.18 11.22
N ASN A 300 -15.90 -18.32 9.89
CA ASN A 300 -16.17 -19.62 9.26
C ASN A 300 -15.42 -19.87 7.94
N THR A 301 -14.49 -19.00 7.62
CA THR A 301 -13.60 -19.13 6.46
C THR A 301 -12.40 -18.24 6.65
N ILE A 302 -11.27 -18.57 6.02
CA ILE A 302 -10.15 -17.63 5.88
C ILE A 302 -10.63 -16.46 5.00
N ASP A 303 -10.27 -15.24 5.38
CA ASP A 303 -10.51 -14.05 4.58
C ASP A 303 -9.58 -14.05 3.36
N SER A 304 -10.15 -13.95 2.15
CA SER A 304 -9.38 -13.88 0.91
C SER A 304 -8.48 -12.66 0.83
N ASP A 305 -8.88 -11.54 1.45
CA ASP A 305 -8.08 -10.32 1.44
C ASP A 305 -6.88 -10.43 2.40
N SER A 306 -6.97 -11.26 3.45
CA SER A 306 -5.88 -11.50 4.39
C SER A 306 -4.92 -12.63 3.96
N PHE A 307 -5.35 -13.54 3.08
CA PHE A 307 -4.55 -14.63 2.56
C PHE A 307 -4.52 -14.56 1.03
N GLY A 308 -3.63 -13.73 0.52
CA GLY A 308 -3.55 -13.40 -0.91
C GLY A 308 -2.19 -12.91 -1.37
N THR A 309 -1.24 -12.67 -0.48
CA THR A 309 0.11 -12.20 -0.83
C THR A 309 1.03 -13.38 -1.12
N ALA A 310 1.86 -13.25 -2.15
CA ALA A 310 2.86 -14.27 -2.49
C ALA A 310 3.75 -14.58 -1.27
N GLY A 311 4.06 -15.86 -1.08
CA GLY A 311 4.86 -16.34 0.06
C GLY A 311 4.10 -16.49 1.36
N GLN A 312 2.88 -15.92 1.52
CA GLN A 312 2.07 -16.19 2.71
C GLN A 312 1.77 -17.67 2.84
N GLN A 313 1.93 -18.17 4.07
CA GLN A 313 1.75 -19.58 4.40
C GLN A 313 0.79 -19.75 5.57
N ILE A 314 -0.13 -20.70 5.44
CA ILE A 314 -0.97 -21.20 6.52
C ILE A 314 -0.74 -22.68 6.74
N SER A 315 -0.70 -23.12 8.01
CA SER A 315 -0.40 -24.49 8.38
C SER A 315 -1.45 -25.05 9.34
N TYR A 316 -1.75 -26.35 9.20
CA TYR A 316 -2.74 -27.06 10.02
C TYR A 316 -2.13 -28.31 10.59
N ASP A 317 -2.11 -28.46 11.91
CA ASP A 317 -1.69 -29.66 12.59
C ASP A 317 -2.87 -30.65 12.67
N PHE A 318 -2.62 -31.92 12.37
CA PHE A 318 -3.63 -32.97 12.43
C PHE A 318 -3.04 -34.29 12.86
N THR A 319 -3.91 -35.24 13.25
CA THR A 319 -3.47 -36.56 13.71
C THR A 319 -4.00 -37.65 12.79
N VAL A 320 -3.11 -38.51 12.33
CA VAL A 320 -3.38 -39.72 11.56
C VAL A 320 -3.43 -40.93 12.48
N GLU A 321 -4.59 -41.59 12.53
CA GLU A 321 -4.79 -42.79 13.41
C GLU A 321 -4.29 -44.08 12.73
N GLU A 322 -4.35 -44.19 11.42
CA GLU A 322 -3.95 -45.35 10.60
C GLU A 322 -3.07 -44.90 9.45
N ALA A 323 -1.85 -45.45 9.37
CA ALA A 323 -0.93 -45.16 8.27
C ALA A 323 -1.50 -45.63 6.92
N GLY A 324 -1.33 -44.82 5.87
CA GLY A 324 -1.80 -45.14 4.53
C GLY A 324 -1.76 -43.94 3.59
N TYR A 325 -2.27 -44.14 2.38
CA TYR A 325 -2.46 -43.06 1.42
C TYR A 325 -3.74 -42.26 1.73
N TYR A 326 -3.71 -40.97 1.54
CA TYR A 326 -4.82 -40.06 1.72
C TYR A 326 -4.93 -39.11 0.53
N TYR A 327 -6.15 -38.85 0.09
CA TYR A 327 -6.49 -37.77 -0.83
C TYR A 327 -6.69 -36.47 -0.06
N ILE A 328 -6.36 -35.33 -0.67
CA ILE A 328 -6.58 -34.00 -0.10
C ILE A 328 -7.70 -33.31 -0.86
N ALA A 329 -8.70 -32.78 -0.15
CA ALA A 329 -9.76 -31.97 -0.73
C ALA A 329 -9.90 -30.66 0.05
N MET A 330 -10.29 -29.58 -0.65
CA MET A 330 -10.50 -28.26 -0.07
C MET A 330 -11.84 -27.69 -0.54
N ASN A 331 -12.61 -27.09 0.37
CA ASN A 331 -13.75 -26.24 0.03
C ASN A 331 -13.29 -24.78 0.07
N TYR A 332 -13.22 -24.15 -1.07
CA TYR A 332 -12.64 -22.83 -1.26
C TYR A 332 -13.46 -21.96 -2.19
N ARG A 333 -13.23 -20.66 -2.12
CA ARG A 333 -13.63 -19.67 -3.12
C ARG A 333 -12.40 -18.86 -3.53
N GLN A 334 -12.23 -18.69 -4.83
CA GLN A 334 -11.23 -17.81 -5.40
C GLN A 334 -11.94 -16.96 -6.46
N SER A 335 -12.18 -15.68 -6.17
CA SER A 335 -13.01 -14.79 -7.01
C SER A 335 -12.26 -13.63 -7.63
N ASP A 336 -11.01 -13.42 -7.28
CA ASP A 336 -10.23 -12.23 -7.63
C ASP A 336 -9.56 -12.38 -9.00
N LYS A 337 -8.91 -13.49 -9.26
CA LYS A 337 -8.35 -13.79 -10.60
C LYS A 337 -9.38 -14.35 -11.56
N THR A 338 -10.16 -13.49 -12.20
CA THR A 338 -11.23 -13.91 -13.11
C THR A 338 -10.72 -14.86 -14.20
N ASP A 339 -11.31 -16.08 -14.26
CA ASP A 339 -10.96 -17.16 -15.20
C ASP A 339 -9.51 -17.67 -15.11
N PHE A 340 -8.76 -17.34 -14.06
CA PHE A 340 -7.37 -17.72 -13.88
C PHE A 340 -7.14 -18.33 -12.48
N PRO A 341 -6.23 -19.29 -12.28
CA PRO A 341 -6.00 -19.89 -10.98
C PRO A 341 -5.16 -19.02 -10.05
N VAL A 342 -5.29 -19.27 -8.77
CA VAL A 342 -4.28 -18.97 -7.74
C VAL A 342 -3.46 -20.24 -7.55
N PHE A 343 -2.13 -20.11 -7.46
CA PHE A 343 -1.23 -21.24 -7.29
C PHE A 343 -0.83 -21.39 -5.83
N LEU A 344 -0.85 -22.63 -5.35
CA LEU A 344 -0.46 -22.99 -3.99
C LEU A 344 0.61 -24.08 -4.01
N ASP A 345 1.67 -23.91 -3.23
CA ASP A 345 2.53 -25.02 -2.85
C ASP A 345 1.90 -25.74 -1.67
N VAL A 346 1.73 -27.06 -1.80
CA VAL A 346 1.15 -27.90 -0.75
C VAL A 346 2.24 -28.77 -0.15
N ALA A 347 2.60 -28.53 1.11
CA ALA A 347 3.62 -29.27 1.82
C ALA A 347 3.04 -30.11 2.95
N ILE A 348 3.66 -31.27 3.21
CA ILE A 348 3.40 -32.13 4.34
C ILE A 348 4.67 -32.21 5.17
N ASP A 349 4.55 -31.91 6.46
CA ASP A 349 5.68 -31.90 7.40
C ASP A 349 6.87 -31.01 6.91
N GLY A 350 6.55 -29.94 6.19
CA GLY A 350 7.51 -28.97 5.63
C GLY A 350 8.11 -29.36 4.28
N GLU A 351 7.75 -30.51 3.70
CA GLU A 351 8.25 -30.94 2.38
C GLU A 351 7.13 -31.01 1.34
N ILE A 352 7.38 -30.54 0.11
CA ILE A 352 6.46 -30.73 -1.03
C ILE A 352 6.61 -32.18 -1.51
N PRO A 353 5.55 -33.01 -1.49
CA PRO A 353 5.68 -34.44 -1.75
C PRO A 353 6.19 -34.81 -3.15
N ASN A 354 5.81 -34.04 -4.16
CA ASN A 354 6.28 -34.16 -5.54
C ASN A 354 5.79 -32.98 -6.38
N THR A 355 6.26 -32.88 -7.62
CA THR A 355 5.96 -31.74 -8.51
C THR A 355 4.45 -31.52 -8.79
N ALA A 356 3.57 -32.49 -8.54
CA ALA A 356 2.12 -32.27 -8.69
C ALA A 356 1.50 -31.45 -7.53
N PHE A 357 2.22 -31.30 -6.43
CA PHE A 357 1.82 -30.49 -5.27
C PHE A 357 2.53 -29.11 -5.25
N GLN A 358 3.48 -28.90 -6.15
CA GLN A 358 4.17 -27.64 -6.35
C GLN A 358 3.34 -26.76 -7.28
N SER A 359 3.14 -25.51 -6.91
CA SER A 359 2.35 -24.53 -7.66
C SER A 359 1.00 -25.07 -8.16
N TYR A 360 0.26 -25.76 -7.29
CA TYR A 360 -1.03 -26.35 -7.64
C TYR A 360 -2.07 -25.28 -7.93
N GLY A 361 -2.66 -25.29 -9.13
CA GLY A 361 -3.61 -24.28 -9.59
C GLY A 361 -5.02 -24.44 -8.99
N MET A 362 -5.41 -23.55 -8.08
CA MET A 362 -6.77 -23.44 -7.55
C MET A 362 -7.64 -22.62 -8.50
N ALA A 363 -8.53 -23.28 -9.23
CA ALA A 363 -9.29 -22.67 -10.30
C ALA A 363 -10.25 -21.58 -9.80
N TYR A 364 -10.45 -20.54 -10.62
CA TYR A 364 -11.43 -19.48 -10.39
C TYR A 364 -12.83 -20.01 -10.07
N THR A 365 -13.45 -19.48 -9.03
CA THR A 365 -14.82 -19.80 -8.66
C THR A 365 -15.45 -18.67 -7.84
N THR A 366 -16.64 -18.21 -8.25
CA THR A 366 -17.40 -17.18 -7.53
C THR A 366 -18.23 -17.72 -6.36
N LYS A 367 -18.19 -19.04 -6.12
CA LYS A 367 -18.91 -19.71 -5.03
C LYS A 367 -18.02 -20.77 -4.43
N TYR A 368 -18.18 -21.00 -3.14
CA TYR A 368 -17.47 -22.10 -2.48
C TYR A 368 -17.69 -23.42 -3.22
N LYS A 369 -16.58 -24.08 -3.52
CA LYS A 369 -16.53 -25.33 -4.27
C LYS A 369 -15.60 -26.30 -3.59
N THR A 370 -16.07 -27.52 -3.33
CA THR A 370 -15.21 -28.60 -2.87
C THR A 370 -14.50 -29.23 -4.07
N THR A 371 -13.18 -29.28 -4.02
CA THR A 371 -12.32 -29.87 -5.04
C THR A 371 -11.32 -30.80 -4.37
N THR A 372 -11.18 -32.03 -4.86
CA THR A 372 -10.06 -32.92 -4.52
C THR A 372 -8.89 -32.63 -5.44
N LEU A 373 -7.69 -32.50 -4.90
CA LEU A 373 -6.48 -32.26 -5.68
C LEU A 373 -6.31 -33.41 -6.70
N SER A 374 -6.06 -33.10 -7.94
CA SER A 374 -5.95 -34.05 -9.03
C SER A 374 -4.89 -33.66 -10.05
N ASP A 375 -4.34 -34.67 -10.75
CA ASP A 375 -3.46 -34.43 -11.88
C ASP A 375 -4.24 -33.92 -13.12
N GLU A 376 -3.54 -33.63 -14.20
CA GLU A 376 -4.12 -33.15 -15.46
C GLU A 376 -5.09 -34.18 -16.11
N ASP A 377 -4.91 -35.46 -15.86
CA ASP A 377 -5.79 -36.54 -16.33
C ASP A 377 -7.02 -36.73 -15.42
N GLY A 378 -7.12 -36.00 -14.30
CA GLY A 378 -8.20 -36.06 -13.32
C GLY A 378 -8.09 -37.23 -12.34
N ASN A 379 -6.91 -37.83 -12.17
CA ASN A 379 -6.67 -38.80 -11.11
C ASN A 379 -6.35 -38.02 -9.81
N TYR A 380 -6.94 -38.47 -8.70
CA TYR A 380 -6.71 -37.79 -7.42
C TYR A 380 -5.29 -37.99 -6.96
N LEU A 381 -4.68 -36.87 -6.50
CA LEU A 381 -3.35 -36.87 -5.88
C LEU A 381 -3.44 -37.48 -4.48
N SER A 382 -2.50 -38.34 -4.16
CA SER A 382 -2.42 -38.98 -2.84
C SER A 382 -1.07 -38.78 -2.18
N VAL A 383 -1.07 -38.65 -0.85
CA VAL A 383 0.12 -38.58 -0.02
C VAL A 383 0.13 -39.75 0.96
N TYR A 384 1.29 -40.35 1.22
CA TYR A 384 1.44 -41.38 2.24
C TYR A 384 1.70 -40.71 3.59
N LEU A 385 0.88 -41.05 4.58
CA LEU A 385 1.00 -40.55 5.95
C LEU A 385 1.21 -41.70 6.93
N GLU A 386 2.20 -41.58 7.75
CA GLU A 386 2.42 -42.50 8.87
C GLU A 386 1.38 -42.23 9.98
N LYS A 387 1.27 -43.16 10.95
CA LYS A 387 0.48 -42.88 12.12
C LYS A 387 1.19 -41.90 13.05
N GLY A 388 0.55 -40.77 13.34
CA GLY A 388 1.17 -39.71 14.16
C GLY A 388 0.53 -38.38 13.98
N THR A 389 1.18 -37.34 14.45
CA THR A 389 0.83 -35.94 14.20
C THR A 389 1.60 -35.48 12.97
N HIS A 390 0.91 -34.82 12.07
CA HIS A 390 1.43 -34.23 10.83
C HIS A 390 0.98 -32.80 10.69
N THR A 391 1.67 -32.06 9.84
CA THR A 391 1.30 -30.69 9.47
C THR A 391 1.10 -30.63 7.97
N ILE A 392 -0.03 -30.04 7.51
CA ILE A 392 -0.22 -29.65 6.11
C ILE A 392 -0.13 -28.13 5.99
N SER A 393 0.66 -27.66 5.05
CA SER A 393 0.85 -26.22 4.78
C SER A 393 0.49 -25.85 3.36
N TYR A 394 -0.07 -24.68 3.20
CA TYR A 394 -0.40 -24.07 1.92
C TYR A 394 0.33 -22.73 1.82
N THR A 395 1.16 -22.57 0.79
CA THR A 395 1.91 -21.34 0.53
C THR A 395 1.50 -20.77 -0.83
N ILE A 396 1.21 -19.48 -0.90
CA ILE A 396 0.88 -18.83 -2.17
C ILE A 396 2.12 -18.73 -3.04
N SER A 397 2.06 -19.30 -4.24
CA SER A 397 3.17 -19.37 -5.19
C SER A 397 2.93 -18.51 -6.42
N MET A 398 4.01 -17.89 -6.94
CA MET A 398 4.01 -17.12 -8.18
C MET A 398 4.89 -17.73 -9.27
N ASP A 399 5.57 -18.86 -9.01
CA ASP A 399 6.55 -19.47 -9.92
C ASP A 399 6.02 -19.65 -11.35
N GLU A 400 4.77 -20.13 -11.50
CA GLU A 400 4.17 -20.40 -12.81
C GLU A 400 3.93 -19.14 -13.66
N ILE A 401 3.86 -17.97 -13.04
CA ILE A 401 3.61 -16.69 -13.71
C ILE A 401 4.76 -15.69 -13.60
N CYS A 402 5.84 -16.04 -12.88
CA CYS A 402 7.01 -15.18 -12.71
C CYS A 402 7.54 -14.69 -14.06
N TYR A 403 7.73 -15.59 -15.03
CA TYR A 403 8.23 -15.23 -16.36
C TYR A 403 7.32 -14.26 -17.13
N ILE A 404 6.00 -14.27 -16.85
CA ILE A 404 5.07 -13.31 -17.44
C ILE A 404 5.30 -11.93 -16.83
N MET A 405 5.43 -11.86 -15.52
CA MET A 405 5.64 -10.60 -14.81
C MET A 405 6.97 -9.95 -15.21
N GLU A 406 8.04 -10.72 -15.24
CA GLU A 406 9.35 -10.25 -15.71
C GLU A 406 9.30 -9.75 -17.17
N ALA A 407 8.61 -10.47 -18.04
CA ALA A 407 8.45 -10.05 -19.43
C ALA A 407 7.61 -8.78 -19.58
N LEU A 408 6.62 -8.56 -18.71
CA LEU A 408 5.85 -7.31 -18.66
C LEU A 408 6.74 -6.15 -18.19
N ASP A 409 7.53 -6.36 -17.14
CA ASP A 409 8.50 -5.37 -16.65
C ASP A 409 9.50 -4.97 -17.76
N GLU A 410 10.04 -5.94 -18.51
CA GLU A 410 10.92 -5.66 -19.64
C GLU A 410 10.23 -4.85 -20.74
N VAL A 411 9.02 -5.23 -21.14
CA VAL A 411 8.26 -4.48 -22.16
C VAL A 411 7.93 -3.07 -21.68
N MET A 412 7.60 -2.90 -20.41
CA MET A 412 7.34 -1.57 -19.83
C MET A 412 8.58 -0.69 -19.87
N SER A 413 9.75 -1.23 -19.52
CA SER A 413 11.04 -0.55 -19.61
C SER A 413 11.34 -0.15 -21.05
N ASP A 414 11.29 -1.10 -21.98
CA ASP A 414 11.53 -0.87 -23.40
C ASP A 414 10.61 0.21 -24.00
N VAL A 415 9.32 0.20 -23.63
CA VAL A 415 8.33 1.18 -24.09
C VAL A 415 8.61 2.55 -23.49
N ASN A 416 9.05 2.60 -22.24
CA ASN A 416 9.43 3.83 -21.58
C ASN A 416 10.65 4.46 -22.27
N ASP A 417 11.70 3.70 -22.46
CA ASP A 417 12.90 4.14 -23.16
C ASP A 417 12.60 4.67 -24.58
N LEU A 418 11.74 3.96 -25.31
CA LEU A 418 11.26 4.43 -26.61
C LEU A 418 10.51 5.76 -26.52
N ALA A 419 9.64 5.92 -25.51
CA ALA A 419 8.91 7.17 -25.28
C ALA A 419 9.86 8.34 -24.97
N LEU A 420 10.92 8.08 -24.20
CA LEU A 420 11.97 9.05 -23.88
C LEU A 420 12.76 9.46 -25.11
N GLU A 421 13.17 8.52 -25.98
CA GLU A 421 13.83 8.82 -27.23
C GLU A 421 12.97 9.64 -28.18
N ILE A 422 11.68 9.30 -28.28
CA ILE A 422 10.75 10.09 -29.07
C ILE A 422 10.66 11.51 -28.52
N THR A 423 10.57 11.66 -27.20
CA THR A 423 10.50 12.96 -26.54
C THR A 423 11.75 13.82 -26.75
N LYS A 424 12.94 13.21 -26.74
CA LYS A 424 14.22 13.90 -27.06
C LYS A 424 14.20 14.48 -28.48
N VAL A 425 13.59 13.79 -29.44
CA VAL A 425 13.51 14.24 -30.86
C VAL A 425 12.35 15.22 -31.07
N ALA A 426 11.20 14.94 -30.49
CA ALA A 426 9.94 15.65 -30.79
C ALA A 426 9.65 16.79 -29.81
N GLY A 427 10.17 16.72 -28.59
CA GLY A 427 9.77 17.57 -27.47
C GLY A 427 8.50 17.06 -26.80
N THR A 428 8.25 17.50 -25.57
CA THR A 428 7.12 17.08 -24.74
C THR A 428 5.74 17.52 -25.29
N ASN A 429 5.69 18.60 -26.05
CA ASN A 429 4.45 19.19 -26.59
C ASN A 429 4.54 19.34 -28.11
N SER A 430 4.61 18.23 -28.83
CA SER A 430 4.68 18.27 -30.29
C SER A 430 3.37 18.70 -30.91
N ASP A 431 3.42 19.75 -31.75
CA ASP A 431 2.30 20.18 -32.55
C ASP A 431 1.95 19.12 -33.62
N LYS A 432 0.72 18.67 -33.68
CA LYS A 432 0.20 17.71 -34.67
C LYS A 432 0.40 18.14 -36.14
N TYR A 433 0.66 19.43 -36.41
CA TYR A 433 0.95 19.94 -37.72
C TYR A 433 2.45 19.94 -38.04
N ARG A 434 3.30 19.55 -37.12
CA ARG A 434 4.75 19.43 -37.36
C ARG A 434 5.05 18.08 -38.02
N ASP A 435 5.57 18.10 -39.25
CA ASP A 435 5.97 16.89 -39.99
C ASP A 435 7.33 16.40 -39.48
N LEU A 436 7.32 15.62 -38.43
CA LEU A 436 8.46 14.94 -37.85
C LEU A 436 8.51 13.50 -38.39
N LYS A 437 9.46 13.19 -39.24
CA LYS A 437 9.71 11.82 -39.72
C LYS A 437 10.58 11.07 -38.68
N LEU A 438 9.98 10.55 -37.60
CA LEU A 438 10.68 9.87 -36.51
C LEU A 438 11.55 8.72 -37.00
N SER A 439 11.12 7.97 -38.01
CA SER A 439 11.89 6.87 -38.61
C SER A 439 13.27 7.27 -39.14
N ARG A 440 13.57 8.56 -39.29
CA ARG A 440 14.90 9.07 -39.63
C ARG A 440 15.82 9.21 -38.44
N TYR A 441 15.28 9.31 -37.26
CA TYR A 441 15.99 9.55 -36.00
C TYR A 441 16.02 8.29 -35.14
N ILE A 442 14.93 7.53 -35.18
CA ILE A 442 14.75 6.28 -34.42
C ILE A 442 14.61 5.13 -35.41
N PRO A 443 15.71 4.41 -35.70
CA PRO A 443 15.66 3.26 -36.61
C PRO A 443 14.75 2.16 -36.03
N ASN A 444 14.06 1.43 -36.89
CA ASN A 444 13.19 0.31 -36.51
C ASN A 444 12.00 0.62 -35.58
N LEU A 445 11.62 1.90 -35.40
CA LEU A 445 10.50 2.31 -34.55
C LEU A 445 9.25 1.44 -34.72
N GLU A 446 8.78 1.28 -35.96
CA GLU A 446 7.58 0.49 -36.27
C GLU A 446 7.79 -1.00 -35.92
N LYS A 447 8.97 -1.57 -36.24
CA LYS A 447 9.31 -2.96 -35.97
C LYS A 447 9.35 -3.24 -34.46
N ASN A 448 9.90 -2.32 -33.68
CA ASN A 448 9.95 -2.45 -32.22
C ASN A 448 8.54 -2.46 -31.61
N LEU A 449 7.68 -1.51 -32.02
CA LEU A 449 6.29 -1.45 -31.54
C LEU A 449 5.49 -2.72 -31.88
N TYR A 450 5.67 -3.27 -33.10
CA TYR A 450 5.07 -4.56 -33.45
C TYR A 450 5.66 -5.70 -32.62
N GLY A 451 6.98 -5.69 -32.39
CA GLY A 451 7.67 -6.71 -31.59
C GLY A 451 7.14 -6.76 -30.16
N TYR A 452 6.98 -5.62 -29.51
CA TYR A 452 6.37 -5.53 -28.18
C TYR A 452 4.93 -6.05 -28.18
N ALA A 453 4.11 -5.62 -29.13
CA ALA A 453 2.74 -6.10 -29.24
C ALA A 453 2.62 -7.61 -29.49
N ASP A 454 3.52 -8.19 -30.26
CA ASP A 454 3.54 -9.62 -30.57
C ASP A 454 4.01 -10.41 -29.33
N ARG A 455 5.05 -9.91 -28.61
CA ARG A 455 5.48 -10.51 -27.33
C ARG A 455 4.34 -10.56 -26.31
N LEU A 456 3.58 -9.45 -26.13
CA LEU A 456 2.41 -9.44 -25.24
C LEU A 456 1.35 -10.47 -25.66
N SER A 457 1.14 -10.65 -26.96
CA SER A 457 0.20 -11.67 -27.46
C SER A 457 0.72 -13.10 -27.24
N GLU A 458 2.03 -13.34 -27.31
CA GLU A 458 2.64 -14.63 -27.01
C GLU A 458 2.51 -14.98 -25.52
N LEU A 459 2.68 -13.99 -24.62
CA LEU A 459 2.46 -14.17 -23.18
C LEU A 459 1.02 -14.59 -22.87
N GLU A 460 0.02 -13.96 -23.51
CA GLU A 460 -1.37 -14.41 -23.35
C GLU A 460 -1.55 -15.86 -23.82
N GLN A 461 -0.98 -16.24 -24.96
CA GLN A 461 -1.10 -17.59 -25.47
C GLN A 461 -0.47 -18.62 -24.53
N SER A 462 0.66 -18.31 -23.90
CA SER A 462 1.27 -19.18 -22.89
C SER A 462 0.41 -19.33 -21.63
N ALA A 463 -0.29 -18.28 -21.22
CA ALA A 463 -1.17 -18.27 -20.05
C ALA A 463 -2.52 -18.97 -20.28
N LEU A 464 -2.93 -19.20 -21.53
CA LEU A 464 -4.22 -19.87 -21.85
C LEU A 464 -4.33 -21.29 -21.28
N GLN A 465 -3.19 -21.97 -21.05
CA GLN A 465 -3.19 -23.32 -20.48
C GLN A 465 -3.84 -23.36 -19.08
N TRP A 466 -3.72 -22.29 -18.31
CA TRP A 466 -4.31 -22.19 -16.96
C TRP A 466 -5.69 -21.55 -16.95
N SER A 467 -6.11 -20.92 -18.04
CA SER A 467 -7.40 -20.24 -18.09
C SER A 467 -8.59 -21.21 -18.28
N ASN A 468 -9.68 -20.94 -17.60
CA ASN A 468 -10.95 -21.62 -17.84
C ASN A 468 -11.56 -21.25 -19.21
N SER A 469 -11.09 -20.21 -19.85
CA SER A 469 -11.51 -19.73 -21.17
C SER A 469 -10.61 -20.32 -22.27
N SER A 470 -11.20 -20.71 -23.38
CA SER A 470 -10.43 -21.19 -24.54
C SER A 470 -10.05 -20.10 -25.54
N LYS A 471 -10.30 -18.82 -25.21
CA LYS A 471 -10.10 -17.71 -26.15
C LYS A 471 -9.21 -16.60 -25.63
N ASN A 472 -9.43 -16.14 -24.41
CA ASN A 472 -8.70 -15.02 -23.81
C ASN A 472 -8.52 -15.30 -22.33
N VAL A 473 -7.45 -14.76 -21.76
CA VAL A 473 -7.19 -14.74 -20.32
C VAL A 473 -7.78 -13.44 -19.77
N ALA A 474 -8.88 -13.52 -19.03
CA ALA A 474 -9.62 -12.31 -18.60
C ALA A 474 -8.79 -11.39 -17.70
N VAL A 475 -7.98 -11.95 -16.79
CA VAL A 475 -7.08 -11.20 -15.91
C VAL A 475 -6.03 -10.39 -16.69
N MET A 476 -5.67 -10.79 -17.91
CA MET A 476 -4.70 -10.13 -18.79
C MET A 476 -5.35 -9.20 -19.82
N SER A 477 -6.63 -8.86 -19.68
CA SER A 477 -7.35 -8.03 -20.66
C SER A 477 -6.74 -6.66 -20.89
N SER A 478 -6.17 -6.04 -19.86
CA SER A 478 -5.48 -4.73 -19.97
C SER A 478 -4.23 -4.84 -20.85
N MET A 479 -3.46 -5.90 -20.72
CA MET A 479 -2.29 -6.19 -21.57
C MET A 479 -2.68 -6.30 -23.05
N LEU A 480 -3.83 -6.89 -23.38
CA LEU A 480 -4.31 -6.97 -24.76
C LEU A 480 -4.67 -5.59 -25.32
N ILE A 481 -5.23 -4.69 -24.49
CA ILE A 481 -5.48 -3.30 -24.89
C ILE A 481 -4.14 -2.61 -25.18
N ALA A 482 -3.12 -2.82 -24.34
CA ALA A 482 -1.77 -2.32 -24.58
C ALA A 482 -1.19 -2.81 -25.92
N ALA A 483 -1.32 -4.11 -26.22
CA ALA A 483 -0.87 -4.68 -27.48
C ALA A 483 -1.58 -4.06 -28.71
N GLU A 484 -2.89 -3.83 -28.63
CA GLU A 484 -3.64 -3.16 -29.70
C GLU A 484 -3.22 -1.71 -29.85
N GLN A 485 -2.93 -1.00 -28.77
CA GLN A 485 -2.44 0.38 -28.78
C GLN A 485 -1.06 0.48 -29.43
N LEU A 486 -0.12 -0.40 -29.08
CA LEU A 486 1.18 -0.49 -29.74
C LEU A 486 1.05 -0.72 -31.26
N ARG A 487 0.17 -1.64 -31.67
CA ARG A 487 -0.14 -1.85 -33.10
C ARG A 487 -0.76 -0.61 -33.76
N SER A 488 -1.62 0.12 -33.06
CA SER A 488 -2.21 1.37 -33.54
C SER A 488 -1.14 2.45 -33.79
N LEU A 489 -0.20 2.58 -32.86
CA LEU A 489 0.92 3.52 -32.98
C LEU A 489 1.87 3.08 -34.12
N ALA A 490 2.21 1.81 -34.23
CA ALA A 490 3.02 1.27 -35.31
C ALA A 490 2.40 1.49 -36.72
N ASN A 491 1.08 1.36 -36.82
CA ASN A 491 0.35 1.62 -38.07
C ASN A 491 0.32 3.12 -38.49
N ASN A 492 0.57 4.04 -37.52
CA ASN A 492 0.50 5.47 -37.76
C ASN A 492 1.73 6.19 -37.20
N PRO A 493 2.95 5.87 -37.66
CA PRO A 493 4.20 6.39 -37.09
C PRO A 493 4.34 7.92 -37.19
N ASP A 494 3.72 8.56 -38.14
CA ASP A 494 3.71 10.02 -38.25
C ASP A 494 2.88 10.73 -37.17
N GLU A 495 2.02 9.99 -36.46
CA GLU A 495 1.22 10.48 -35.32
C GLU A 495 1.89 10.37 -33.99
N ILE A 496 2.88 9.49 -33.82
CA ILE A 496 3.55 9.20 -32.56
C ILE A 496 4.08 10.46 -31.86
N PRO A 497 4.68 11.47 -32.54
CA PRO A 497 5.20 12.66 -31.86
C PRO A 497 4.21 13.40 -30.97
N TYR A 498 2.92 13.40 -31.29
CA TYR A 498 1.89 14.04 -30.48
C TYR A 498 1.01 13.03 -29.74
N ARG A 499 1.32 11.73 -29.84
CA ARG A 499 0.70 10.64 -29.10
C ARG A 499 1.68 9.92 -28.16
N VAL A 500 2.87 10.48 -27.95
CA VAL A 500 3.92 9.84 -27.11
C VAL A 500 3.43 9.50 -25.71
N GLY A 501 2.55 10.31 -25.12
CA GLY A 501 1.94 10.02 -23.84
C GLY A 501 1.14 8.71 -23.78
N GLU A 502 0.69 8.19 -24.94
CA GLU A 502 0.02 6.90 -25.00
C GLU A 502 0.98 5.72 -24.79
N LEU A 503 2.30 5.93 -24.85
CA LEU A 503 3.29 4.91 -24.51
C LEU A 503 3.46 4.77 -22.99
N SER A 504 3.72 5.88 -22.27
CA SER A 504 4.07 5.79 -20.85
C SER A 504 3.31 6.75 -19.92
N THR A 505 3.04 8.00 -20.30
CA THR A 505 2.68 9.06 -19.36
C THR A 505 1.18 9.35 -19.20
N SER A 506 0.31 8.81 -20.05
CA SER A 506 -1.14 9.03 -19.92
C SER A 506 -1.83 7.91 -19.14
N GLN A 507 -2.97 8.21 -18.49
CA GLN A 507 -3.82 7.22 -17.80
C GLN A 507 -4.28 6.05 -18.69
N ASN A 508 -4.23 6.21 -20.00
CA ASN A 508 -4.53 5.17 -20.97
C ASN A 508 -3.28 4.79 -21.76
N SER A 509 -2.11 4.83 -21.12
CA SER A 509 -0.85 4.46 -21.76
C SER A 509 -0.66 2.94 -21.76
N VAL A 510 0.23 2.49 -22.63
CA VAL A 510 0.68 1.08 -22.67
C VAL A 510 1.20 0.67 -21.30
N ASN A 511 2.10 1.45 -20.70
CA ASN A 511 2.68 1.12 -19.40
C ASN A 511 1.62 1.06 -18.28
N HIS A 512 0.63 1.94 -18.27
CA HIS A 512 -0.46 1.88 -17.31
C HIS A 512 -1.29 0.58 -17.45
N TYR A 513 -1.57 0.14 -18.68
CA TYR A 513 -2.27 -1.13 -18.90
C TYR A 513 -1.44 -2.36 -18.51
N LEU A 514 -0.12 -2.32 -18.71
CA LEU A 514 0.78 -3.40 -18.30
C LEU A 514 0.91 -3.45 -16.78
N ALA A 515 1.09 -2.30 -16.11
CA ALA A 515 1.10 -2.19 -14.66
C ALA A 515 -0.21 -2.74 -14.05
N THR A 516 -1.37 -2.32 -14.56
CA THR A 516 -2.68 -2.89 -14.15
C THR A 516 -2.75 -4.41 -14.36
N THR A 517 -2.07 -4.94 -15.37
CA THR A 517 -2.04 -6.39 -15.57
C THR A 517 -1.19 -7.08 -14.50
N ILE A 518 -0.05 -6.50 -14.13
CA ILE A 518 0.79 -7.00 -13.03
C ILE A 518 -0.01 -6.96 -11.73
N ASP A 519 -0.67 -5.84 -11.41
CA ASP A 519 -1.49 -5.71 -10.21
C ASP A 519 -2.56 -6.82 -10.14
N ASN A 520 -3.27 -7.09 -11.24
CA ASN A 520 -4.24 -8.18 -11.29
C ASN A 520 -3.61 -9.59 -11.16
N LEU A 521 -2.35 -9.76 -11.53
CA LEU A 521 -1.64 -11.03 -11.43
C LEU A 521 -1.10 -11.30 -10.02
N ILE A 522 -0.79 -10.27 -9.26
CA ILE A 522 -0.33 -10.40 -7.87
C ILE A 522 -1.48 -10.54 -6.86
N GLU A 523 -2.71 -10.24 -7.23
CA GLU A 523 -3.89 -10.51 -6.39
C GLU A 523 -4.17 -12.01 -6.35
N ASN A 524 -3.84 -12.69 -5.25
CA ASN A 524 -3.96 -14.15 -5.09
C ASN A 524 -4.99 -14.56 -4.03
N GLY A 525 -5.94 -13.70 -3.70
CA GLY A 525 -6.91 -13.94 -2.63
C GLY A 525 -7.63 -15.28 -2.75
N ILE A 526 -7.58 -16.09 -1.69
CA ILE A 526 -8.28 -17.38 -1.60
C ILE A 526 -8.92 -17.57 -0.22
N ALA A 527 -10.23 -17.71 -0.20
CA ALA A 527 -11.00 -18.06 1.00
C ALA A 527 -11.08 -19.58 1.14
N ILE A 528 -10.77 -20.09 2.33
CA ILE A 528 -10.76 -21.53 2.64
C ILE A 528 -11.73 -21.80 3.78
N ASP A 529 -12.80 -22.57 3.50
CA ASP A 529 -13.78 -23.01 4.50
C ASP A 529 -13.29 -24.27 5.23
N ARG A 530 -12.98 -25.32 4.49
CA ARG A 530 -12.58 -26.60 5.07
C ARG A 530 -11.60 -27.36 4.20
N ILE A 531 -10.79 -28.18 4.86
CA ILE A 531 -9.82 -29.09 4.25
C ILE A 531 -10.13 -30.51 4.75
N TRP A 532 -10.04 -31.48 3.86
CA TRP A 532 -10.21 -32.90 4.21
C TRP A 532 -9.02 -33.71 3.73
N LEU A 533 -8.52 -34.57 4.61
CA LEU A 533 -7.66 -35.68 4.24
C LEU A 533 -8.49 -36.96 4.38
N TYR A 534 -8.70 -37.69 3.27
CA TYR A 534 -9.67 -38.76 3.27
C TYR A 534 -9.25 -39.96 2.40
N GLN A 535 -9.89 -41.09 2.65
CA GLN A 535 -9.72 -42.35 1.89
C GLN A 535 -10.95 -42.70 1.06
N GLU A 536 -10.79 -43.62 0.06
CA GLU A 536 -11.75 -43.89 -1.04
C GLU A 536 -13.18 -44.27 -0.57
N ASP A 537 -13.31 -45.00 0.56
CA ASP A 537 -14.61 -45.39 1.12
C ASP A 537 -15.30 -44.31 1.94
N SER A 538 -14.63 -43.18 2.21
CA SER A 538 -15.18 -42.07 2.93
C SER A 538 -15.99 -41.15 2.04
N LYS A 539 -16.97 -40.46 2.62
CA LYS A 539 -17.79 -39.49 1.89
C LYS A 539 -17.57 -38.10 2.45
N LEU A 540 -17.14 -37.20 1.61
CA LEU A 540 -17.07 -35.80 1.95
C LEU A 540 -18.46 -35.24 2.30
N PRO A 541 -18.57 -34.30 3.27
CA PRO A 541 -19.83 -33.66 3.60
C PRO A 541 -20.47 -33.00 2.38
N SER A 542 -21.78 -33.21 2.21
CA SER A 542 -22.52 -32.63 1.10
C SER A 542 -23.08 -31.24 1.48
N LYS A 543 -23.10 -30.32 0.53
CA LYS A 543 -23.72 -29.00 0.72
C LYS A 543 -25.19 -29.13 1.15
N PRO A 544 -25.72 -28.20 1.95
CA PRO A 544 -27.11 -28.16 2.34
C PRO A 544 -28.04 -28.17 1.14
N GLY A 545 -29.14 -28.94 1.21
CA GLY A 545 -30.13 -28.99 0.14
C GLY A 545 -30.82 -27.62 -0.04
N ILE A 546 -31.32 -27.33 -1.22
CA ILE A 546 -31.93 -26.05 -1.64
C ILE A 546 -32.98 -25.55 -0.62
N ILE A 547 -33.79 -26.43 -0.04
CA ILE A 547 -34.83 -26.04 0.94
C ILE A 547 -34.20 -25.55 2.24
N LYS A 548 -33.17 -26.28 2.74
CA LYS A 548 -32.44 -25.85 3.96
C LYS A 548 -31.77 -24.49 3.73
N SER A 549 -31.06 -24.32 2.63
CA SER A 549 -30.42 -23.04 2.25
C SER A 549 -31.45 -21.91 2.12
N CYS A 550 -32.62 -22.12 1.54
CA CYS A 550 -33.68 -21.12 1.48
C CYS A 550 -34.17 -20.70 2.87
N ILE A 551 -34.34 -21.66 3.79
CA ILE A 551 -34.79 -21.37 5.17
C ILE A 551 -33.71 -20.56 5.90
N MET A 552 -32.43 -20.94 5.78
CA MET A 552 -31.30 -20.23 6.38
C MET A 552 -31.20 -18.79 5.85
N ASN A 553 -31.28 -18.60 4.53
CA ASN A 553 -31.27 -17.28 3.89
C ASN A 553 -32.46 -16.40 4.31
N ILE A 554 -33.66 -16.98 4.49
CA ILE A 554 -34.81 -16.24 5.03
C ILE A 554 -34.57 -15.87 6.49
N GLY A 555 -34.00 -16.78 7.29
CA GLY A 555 -33.61 -16.52 8.67
C GLY A 555 -32.66 -15.33 8.74
N ARG A 556 -31.58 -15.34 7.98
CA ARG A 556 -30.60 -14.23 7.93
C ARG A 556 -31.21 -12.92 7.43
N PHE A 557 -32.06 -12.99 6.40
CA PHE A 557 -32.77 -11.80 5.92
C PHE A 557 -33.67 -11.18 7.00
N ILE A 558 -34.26 -11.98 7.88
CA ILE A 558 -35.04 -11.47 9.02
C ILE A 558 -34.09 -10.91 10.08
N ALA A 559 -33.01 -11.62 10.41
CA ALA A 559 -32.01 -11.19 11.38
C ALA A 559 -31.36 -9.87 10.99
N SER A 560 -31.09 -9.64 9.69
CA SER A 560 -30.49 -8.38 9.22
C SER A 560 -31.32 -7.11 9.49
N PHE A 561 -32.61 -7.25 9.82
CA PHE A 561 -33.44 -6.12 10.28
C PHE A 561 -33.26 -5.82 11.77
N THR A 562 -32.76 -6.76 12.54
CA THR A 562 -32.51 -6.61 13.97
C THR A 562 -31.03 -6.42 14.29
N ASP A 563 -30.16 -6.71 13.35
CA ASP A 563 -28.74 -6.46 13.43
C ASP A 563 -28.51 -4.94 13.22
N GLN A 564 -28.27 -4.22 14.31
CA GLN A 564 -28.04 -2.78 14.34
C GLN A 564 -26.76 -2.43 15.11
N ALA A 565 -25.80 -3.34 15.11
CA ALA A 565 -24.48 -3.10 15.70
C ALA A 565 -23.89 -1.80 15.13
N TYR A 566 -23.33 -0.97 15.98
CA TYR A 566 -22.71 0.32 15.63
C TYR A 566 -23.57 1.30 14.82
N SER A 567 -24.91 1.19 14.98
CA SER A 567 -25.86 2.10 14.33
C SER A 567 -26.36 3.17 15.30
N THR A 568 -26.51 4.40 14.83
CA THR A 568 -27.09 5.52 15.60
C THR A 568 -28.53 5.25 16.11
N SER A 569 -29.19 4.21 15.65
CA SER A 569 -30.54 3.80 16.10
C SER A 569 -30.51 2.80 17.24
N ASN A 570 -29.35 2.26 17.60
CA ASN A 570 -29.16 1.26 18.64
C ASN A 570 -28.26 1.78 19.77
N THR A 571 -28.56 2.98 20.28
CA THR A 571 -27.76 3.63 21.32
C THR A 571 -28.66 3.96 22.53
N ASP A 572 -28.05 3.96 23.72
CA ASP A 572 -28.71 4.42 24.93
C ASP A 572 -28.47 5.94 25.14
N PRO A 573 -29.50 6.79 25.24
CA PRO A 573 -29.32 8.23 25.46
C PRO A 573 -28.58 8.60 26.74
N GLU A 574 -28.49 7.68 27.72
CA GLU A 574 -27.75 7.88 28.97
C GLU A 574 -26.23 7.68 28.76
N HIS A 575 -25.84 6.88 27.74
CA HIS A 575 -24.44 6.65 27.36
C HIS A 575 -23.87 7.84 26.61
N LEU A 576 -22.53 7.97 26.62
CA LEU A 576 -21.81 8.93 25.81
C LEU A 576 -21.90 8.51 24.33
N GLN A 577 -22.37 9.39 23.47
CA GLN A 577 -22.56 9.12 22.05
C GLN A 577 -21.31 9.54 21.26
N VAL A 578 -20.61 8.57 20.69
CA VAL A 578 -19.40 8.81 19.88
C VAL A 578 -19.64 8.40 18.43
N TRP A 579 -19.55 9.36 17.51
CA TRP A 579 -19.65 9.07 16.08
C TRP A 579 -18.26 8.99 15.46
N VAL A 580 -17.97 7.90 14.78
CA VAL A 580 -16.66 7.57 14.21
C VAL A 580 -16.73 7.50 12.68
N ASN A 581 -15.90 8.27 12.00
CA ASN A 581 -15.81 8.28 10.53
C ASN A 581 -14.74 7.27 10.05
N ARG A 582 -14.92 6.01 10.40
CA ARG A 582 -14.01 4.90 10.09
C ARG A 582 -14.81 3.67 9.64
N SER A 583 -14.11 2.71 9.01
CA SER A 583 -14.67 1.40 8.68
C SER A 583 -14.92 0.56 9.94
N SER A 584 -15.65 -0.55 9.78
CA SER A 584 -16.04 -1.43 10.89
C SER A 584 -14.86 -2.03 11.64
N GLN A 585 -13.74 -2.32 10.97
CA GLN A 585 -12.53 -2.88 11.58
C GLN A 585 -11.98 -1.95 12.67
N TYR A 586 -11.80 -0.67 12.35
CA TYR A 586 -11.36 0.35 13.31
C TYR A 586 -12.32 0.49 14.48
N VAL A 587 -13.64 0.50 14.20
CA VAL A 587 -14.68 0.70 15.20
C VAL A 587 -14.76 -0.50 16.15
N GLN A 588 -14.58 -1.72 15.67
CA GLN A 588 -14.57 -2.93 16.50
C GLN A 588 -13.41 -2.92 17.51
N ILE A 589 -12.20 -2.59 17.07
CA ILE A 589 -11.05 -2.48 17.98
C ILE A 589 -11.28 -1.35 18.98
N MET A 590 -11.69 -0.16 18.52
CA MET A 590 -11.98 0.97 19.39
C MET A 590 -13.02 0.64 20.45
N GLN A 591 -14.12 -0.04 20.08
CA GLN A 591 -15.17 -0.45 21.03
C GLN A 591 -14.65 -1.48 22.02
N LYS A 592 -13.84 -2.44 21.56
CA LYS A 592 -13.21 -3.42 22.44
C LYS A 592 -12.33 -2.74 23.51
N MET A 593 -11.47 -1.81 23.09
CA MET A 593 -10.61 -1.06 24.02
C MET A 593 -11.43 -0.21 25.01
N ILE A 594 -12.54 0.38 24.56
CA ILE A 594 -13.46 1.12 25.45
C ILE A 594 -14.04 0.19 26.52
N ASP A 595 -14.51 -0.98 26.11
CA ASP A 595 -15.14 -1.96 27.01
C ASP A 595 -14.14 -2.60 27.98
N GLU A 596 -12.90 -2.79 27.54
CA GLU A 596 -11.85 -3.42 28.35
C GLU A 596 -11.13 -2.43 29.27
N TYR A 597 -10.94 -1.18 28.86
CA TYR A 597 -10.13 -0.20 29.58
C TYR A 597 -10.91 1.02 30.04
N PHE A 598 -11.51 1.77 29.13
CA PHE A 598 -12.11 3.07 29.44
C PHE A 598 -13.33 2.96 30.37
N THR A 599 -14.30 2.12 30.04
CA THR A 599 -15.54 1.98 30.85
C THR A 599 -15.25 1.41 32.24
N PRO A 600 -14.41 0.38 32.44
CA PRO A 600 -14.06 -0.11 33.77
C PRO A 600 -13.33 0.91 34.63
N GLU A 601 -12.49 1.76 34.05
CA GLU A 601 -11.71 2.77 34.79
C GLU A 601 -12.55 3.98 35.17
N THR A 602 -13.35 4.49 34.24
CA THR A 602 -14.07 5.76 34.40
C THR A 602 -15.52 5.59 34.86
N GLY A 603 -16.11 4.42 34.64
CA GLY A 603 -17.54 4.17 34.83
C GLY A 603 -18.44 4.89 33.81
N ILE A 604 -17.87 5.40 32.71
CA ILE A 604 -18.58 6.06 31.61
C ILE A 604 -18.90 5.02 30.56
N GLU A 605 -20.20 4.76 30.33
CA GLU A 605 -20.65 3.90 29.24
C GLU A 605 -20.62 4.69 27.93
N VAL A 606 -20.11 4.06 26.85
CA VAL A 606 -19.95 4.67 25.54
C VAL A 606 -20.63 3.83 24.47
N ASP A 607 -21.38 4.49 23.59
CA ASP A 607 -21.94 3.88 22.39
C ASP A 607 -21.28 4.48 21.16
N ILE A 608 -20.54 3.65 20.41
CA ILE A 608 -19.98 4.05 19.13
C ILE A 608 -21.00 3.83 18.01
N SER A 609 -21.06 4.80 17.11
CA SER A 609 -21.80 4.67 15.85
C SER A 609 -20.93 5.02 14.66
N ILE A 610 -20.97 4.19 13.63
CA ILE A 610 -20.27 4.45 12.36
C ILE A 610 -20.97 5.60 11.65
N MET A 611 -20.17 6.60 11.28
CA MET A 611 -20.61 7.77 10.53
C MET A 611 -20.19 7.64 9.07
N PRO A 612 -21.09 7.35 8.14
CA PRO A 612 -20.75 7.11 6.74
C PRO A 612 -20.38 8.38 5.96
N ASP A 613 -20.72 9.56 6.50
CA ASP A 613 -20.45 10.87 5.88
C ASP A 613 -20.37 11.95 6.96
N GLN A 614 -19.20 12.56 7.10
CA GLN A 614 -18.93 13.61 8.09
C GLN A 614 -19.77 14.88 7.90
N TYR A 615 -20.28 15.19 6.71
CA TYR A 615 -21.19 16.34 6.51
C TYR A 615 -22.53 16.15 7.21
N LYS A 616 -22.86 14.92 7.62
CA LYS A 616 -24.01 14.64 8.49
C LYS A 616 -23.92 15.38 9.82
N LEU A 617 -22.72 15.65 10.34
CA LEU A 617 -22.51 16.41 11.58
C LEU A 617 -23.13 17.81 11.54
N VAL A 618 -22.99 18.52 10.41
CA VAL A 618 -23.58 19.86 10.25
C VAL A 618 -25.11 19.81 10.29
N LEU A 619 -25.70 18.79 9.68
CA LEU A 619 -27.15 18.59 9.67
C LEU A 619 -27.65 18.17 11.05
N SER A 620 -26.99 17.24 11.72
CA SER A 620 -27.34 16.73 13.04
C SER A 620 -27.23 17.83 14.10
N ASN A 621 -26.20 18.66 14.05
CA ASN A 621 -26.07 19.81 14.93
C ASN A 621 -27.23 20.79 14.74
N SER A 622 -27.66 21.02 13.49
CA SER A 622 -28.79 21.92 13.20
C SER A 622 -30.14 21.38 13.66
N SER A 623 -30.31 20.04 13.72
CA SER A 623 -31.53 19.38 14.23
C SER A 623 -31.52 19.15 15.73
N GLY A 624 -30.41 19.32 16.41
CA GLY A 624 -30.22 19.04 17.83
C GLY A 624 -29.97 17.56 18.14
N ASP A 625 -29.60 16.78 17.14
CA ASP A 625 -29.27 15.34 17.21
C ASP A 625 -27.77 15.07 17.02
N ALA A 626 -26.90 16.03 17.33
CA ALA A 626 -25.46 15.85 17.27
C ALA A 626 -24.98 14.85 18.33
N PRO A 627 -23.86 14.08 18.06
CA PRO A 627 -23.25 13.27 19.09
C PRO A 627 -22.58 14.13 20.16
N ASP A 628 -22.10 13.50 21.23
CA ASP A 628 -21.25 14.19 22.22
C ASP A 628 -19.85 14.40 21.69
N VAL A 629 -19.32 13.36 21.02
CA VAL A 629 -17.99 13.35 20.40
C VAL A 629 -18.09 12.89 18.95
N ALA A 630 -17.29 13.46 18.08
CA ALA A 630 -17.04 12.92 16.75
C ALA A 630 -15.54 12.79 16.52
N THR A 631 -15.09 11.63 15.94
CA THR A 631 -13.69 11.30 15.67
C THR A 631 -13.48 10.97 14.19
N GLY A 632 -12.24 11.04 13.72
CA GLY A 632 -11.89 10.77 12.33
C GLY A 632 -12.46 11.81 11.36
N ILE A 633 -12.65 13.04 11.79
CA ILE A 633 -13.21 14.09 10.94
C ILE A 633 -12.13 14.94 10.31
N ASN A 634 -12.30 15.26 9.02
CA ASN A 634 -11.35 16.06 8.26
C ASN A 634 -11.05 17.39 8.97
N TYR A 635 -9.78 17.77 8.99
CA TYR A 635 -9.25 18.97 9.65
C TYR A 635 -9.95 20.29 9.30
N THR A 636 -10.73 20.34 8.24
CA THR A 636 -11.48 21.54 7.84
C THR A 636 -12.82 21.69 8.57
N ILE A 637 -13.42 20.61 9.06
CA ILE A 637 -14.74 20.57 9.71
C ILE A 637 -14.74 21.23 11.09
N PRO A 638 -13.71 21.04 11.94
CA PRO A 638 -13.68 21.69 13.27
C PRO A 638 -13.83 23.20 13.20
N TYR A 639 -13.16 23.85 12.26
CA TYR A 639 -13.31 25.29 12.05
C TYR A 639 -14.75 25.68 11.69
N GLU A 640 -15.37 24.97 10.73
CA GLU A 640 -16.72 25.26 10.25
C GLU A 640 -17.78 25.14 11.35
N LEU A 641 -17.61 24.17 12.25
CA LEU A 641 -18.50 23.97 13.39
C LEU A 641 -18.15 24.91 14.56
N GLY A 642 -16.87 25.10 14.84
CA GLY A 642 -16.40 25.94 15.95
C GLY A 642 -16.77 27.42 15.80
N ILE A 643 -16.55 28.02 14.59
CA ILE A 643 -16.90 29.42 14.31
C ILE A 643 -18.41 29.69 14.48
N ARG A 644 -19.24 28.65 14.31
CA ARG A 644 -20.70 28.73 14.54
C ARG A 644 -21.09 28.45 15.99
N GLY A 645 -20.12 28.22 16.87
CA GLY A 645 -20.33 27.99 18.29
C GLY A 645 -20.91 26.62 18.64
N ALA A 646 -20.76 25.62 17.74
CA ALA A 646 -21.26 24.25 17.96
C ALA A 646 -20.31 23.40 18.82
N LEU A 647 -19.02 23.74 18.88
CA LEU A 647 -18.00 22.95 19.54
C LEU A 647 -17.56 23.56 20.87
N VAL A 648 -17.03 22.72 21.73
CA VAL A 648 -16.45 23.07 23.03
C VAL A 648 -15.01 23.53 22.81
N ASP A 649 -14.63 24.62 23.46
CA ASP A 649 -13.23 25.04 23.56
C ASP A 649 -12.50 24.14 24.57
N MET A 650 -11.58 23.31 24.09
CA MET A 650 -10.88 22.31 24.91
C MET A 650 -9.88 22.95 25.88
N THR A 651 -9.44 24.20 25.64
CA THR A 651 -8.54 24.92 26.55
C THR A 651 -9.17 25.24 27.92
N GLN A 652 -10.50 25.08 28.06
CA GLN A 652 -11.20 25.23 29.34
C GLN A 652 -10.92 24.09 30.33
N PHE A 653 -10.45 22.93 29.86
CA PHE A 653 -10.13 21.80 30.73
C PHE A 653 -8.73 21.96 31.32
N GLU A 654 -8.61 21.71 32.64
CA GLU A 654 -7.37 22.00 33.39
C GLU A 654 -6.17 21.16 32.91
N ASP A 655 -6.44 19.94 32.44
CA ASP A 655 -5.46 18.94 31.98
C ASP A 655 -5.28 18.92 30.44
N PHE A 656 -5.89 19.85 29.71
CA PHE A 656 -5.77 19.92 28.25
C PHE A 656 -4.30 20.03 27.78
N LYS A 657 -3.49 20.82 28.49
CA LYS A 657 -2.07 21.02 28.11
C LYS A 657 -1.26 19.76 28.26
N GLU A 658 -1.55 18.97 29.29
CA GLU A 658 -0.92 17.67 29.52
C GLU A 658 -1.33 16.68 28.43
N ALA A 659 -2.62 16.60 28.10
CA ALA A 659 -3.11 15.75 27.02
C ALA A 659 -2.56 16.13 25.63
N ALA A 660 -2.20 17.39 25.42
CA ALA A 660 -1.64 17.88 24.16
C ALA A 660 -0.11 17.76 24.08
N GLU A 661 0.60 17.36 25.15
CA GLU A 661 2.06 17.32 25.21
C GLU A 661 2.68 16.44 24.12
N PRO A 662 2.17 15.24 23.78
CA PRO A 662 2.74 14.37 22.77
C PRO A 662 2.55 14.83 21.31
N TYR A 663 1.86 15.94 21.08
CA TYR A 663 1.49 16.40 19.74
C TYR A 663 2.30 17.62 19.33
N GLU A 664 2.73 17.72 18.09
CA GLU A 664 3.37 18.93 17.58
C GLU A 664 2.38 20.11 17.52
N SER A 665 2.90 21.31 17.84
CA SER A 665 2.06 22.53 17.92
C SER A 665 1.36 22.83 16.59
N GLY A 666 1.99 22.54 15.47
CA GLY A 666 1.48 22.81 14.12
C GLY A 666 0.17 22.11 13.80
N PHE A 667 -0.05 20.91 14.35
CA PHE A 667 -1.28 20.15 14.12
C PHE A 667 -2.55 20.81 14.70
N PHE A 668 -2.42 21.70 15.68
CA PHE A 668 -3.56 22.39 16.27
C PHE A 668 -4.00 23.65 15.50
N MET A 669 -3.21 24.10 14.52
CA MET A 669 -3.48 25.35 13.80
C MET A 669 -4.89 25.40 13.18
N THR A 670 -5.32 24.32 12.54
CA THR A 670 -6.60 24.25 11.81
C THR A 670 -7.81 24.27 12.74
N GLY A 671 -7.66 23.78 13.98
CA GLY A 671 -8.68 23.75 15.03
C GLY A 671 -8.68 24.96 15.96
N THR A 672 -7.74 25.90 15.76
CA THR A 672 -7.63 27.09 16.61
C THR A 672 -8.46 28.25 16.06
N ILE A 673 -9.31 28.85 16.90
CA ILE A 673 -10.15 29.99 16.57
C ILE A 673 -10.01 31.03 17.68
N GLY A 674 -9.40 32.18 17.35
CA GLY A 674 -9.06 33.19 18.35
C GLY A 674 -8.15 32.66 19.45
N ASP A 675 -8.59 32.74 20.71
CA ASP A 675 -7.86 32.26 21.89
C ASP A 675 -8.32 30.86 22.36
N GLY A 676 -8.98 30.05 21.51
CA GLY A 676 -9.49 28.72 21.87
C GLY A 676 -9.06 27.64 20.88
N ILE A 677 -8.97 26.40 21.35
CA ILE A 677 -8.71 25.19 20.54
C ILE A 677 -9.94 24.28 20.59
N TYR A 678 -10.49 23.94 19.43
CA TYR A 678 -11.79 23.28 19.27
C TYR A 678 -11.71 21.86 18.72
N SER A 679 -10.49 21.35 18.46
CA SER A 679 -10.29 19.97 18.07
C SER A 679 -8.98 19.43 18.63
N MET A 680 -8.97 18.11 18.89
CA MET A 680 -7.75 17.34 19.18
C MET A 680 -7.28 16.67 17.89
N PRO A 681 -6.03 16.87 17.44
CA PRO A 681 -5.47 16.16 16.30
C PRO A 681 -5.55 14.64 16.53
N GLU A 682 -5.86 13.87 15.48
CA GLU A 682 -5.95 12.40 15.56
C GLU A 682 -4.95 11.74 14.62
N THR A 683 -4.95 12.14 13.34
CA THR A 683 -4.02 11.62 12.35
C THR A 683 -3.26 12.73 11.64
N MET A 684 -2.11 12.37 11.09
CA MET A 684 -1.27 13.25 10.28
C MET A 684 -1.16 12.74 8.84
N ASN A 685 -0.98 13.66 7.90
CA ASN A 685 -0.64 13.36 6.51
C ASN A 685 0.06 14.58 5.91
N PHE A 686 1.36 14.53 5.82
CA PHE A 686 2.21 15.58 5.27
C PHE A 686 3.08 15.06 4.12
N TRP A 687 3.80 15.92 3.48
CA TRP A 687 4.66 15.58 2.37
C TRP A 687 6.05 15.23 2.82
N VAL A 688 6.60 14.16 2.21
CA VAL A 688 7.99 13.73 2.31
C VAL A 688 8.58 13.57 0.91
N LEU A 689 9.88 13.56 0.80
CA LEU A 689 10.59 13.28 -0.44
C LEU A 689 10.72 11.75 -0.60
N PHE A 690 10.32 11.22 -1.75
CA PHE A 690 10.56 9.85 -2.17
C PHE A 690 11.66 9.82 -3.20
N TYR A 691 12.57 8.87 -3.12
CA TYR A 691 13.62 8.70 -4.12
C TYR A 691 14.02 7.25 -4.33
N ARG A 692 14.39 6.93 -5.57
CA ARG A 692 14.91 5.64 -5.99
C ARG A 692 16.42 5.61 -5.73
N THR A 693 16.85 4.83 -4.74
CA THR A 693 18.25 4.69 -4.38
C THR A 693 19.07 4.11 -5.53
N ASP A 694 18.56 3.08 -6.18
CA ASP A 694 19.19 2.43 -7.34
C ASP A 694 19.40 3.39 -8.52
N VAL A 695 18.46 4.31 -8.75
CA VAL A 695 18.53 5.30 -9.83
C VAL A 695 19.50 6.43 -9.50
N LEU A 696 19.39 7.03 -8.31
CA LEU A 696 20.26 8.14 -7.90
C LEU A 696 21.72 7.70 -7.82
N GLU A 697 22.00 6.52 -7.22
CA GLU A 697 23.34 5.94 -7.17
C GLU A 697 23.94 5.78 -8.57
N LYS A 698 23.19 5.22 -9.50
CA LYS A 698 23.63 5.00 -10.89
C LYS A 698 23.92 6.32 -11.61
N LEU A 699 23.15 7.36 -11.35
CA LEU A 699 23.36 8.69 -11.94
C LEU A 699 24.42 9.52 -11.20
N GLY A 700 24.87 9.08 -10.02
CA GLY A 700 25.79 9.82 -9.18
C GLY A 700 25.17 11.11 -8.63
N LEU A 701 23.86 11.08 -8.37
CA LEU A 701 23.10 12.19 -7.79
C LEU A 701 22.96 11.99 -6.28
N GLU A 702 23.07 13.07 -5.53
CA GLU A 702 22.82 13.10 -4.10
C GLU A 702 21.33 13.44 -3.83
N VAL A 703 20.81 13.03 -2.67
CA VAL A 703 19.46 13.39 -2.24
C VAL A 703 19.39 14.89 -2.00
N PRO A 704 18.47 15.63 -2.62
CA PRO A 704 18.46 17.10 -2.51
C PRO A 704 17.99 17.55 -1.13
N ASP A 705 18.73 18.47 -0.52
CA ASP A 705 18.43 19.08 0.76
C ASP A 705 17.61 20.37 0.63
N THR A 706 17.74 21.03 -0.53
CA THR A 706 17.06 22.29 -0.84
C THR A 706 16.36 22.24 -2.20
N MET A 707 15.44 23.19 -2.45
CA MET A 707 14.83 23.34 -3.77
C MET A 707 15.82 23.79 -4.84
N ASP A 708 16.89 24.49 -4.47
CA ASP A 708 18.00 24.81 -5.38
C ASP A 708 18.74 23.53 -5.82
N ASP A 709 18.98 22.57 -4.90
CA ASP A 709 19.57 21.27 -5.24
C ASP A 709 18.66 20.47 -6.19
N VAL A 710 17.33 20.53 -6.00
CA VAL A 710 16.37 19.95 -6.96
C VAL A 710 16.54 20.58 -8.34
N ILE A 711 16.64 21.91 -8.42
CA ILE A 711 16.83 22.60 -9.69
C ILE A 711 18.17 22.21 -10.34
N ASP A 712 19.23 22.08 -9.55
CA ASP A 712 20.55 21.72 -10.04
C ASP A 712 20.63 20.28 -10.57
N MET A 713 19.84 19.34 -10.04
CA MET A 713 19.76 17.94 -10.55
C MET A 713 18.90 17.78 -11.80
N LEU A 714 17.92 18.66 -12.05
CA LEU A 714 16.99 18.55 -13.18
C LEU A 714 17.66 18.39 -14.55
N PRO A 715 18.77 19.08 -14.90
CA PRO A 715 19.42 18.88 -16.19
C PRO A 715 19.89 17.45 -16.41
N GLU A 716 20.40 16.77 -15.35
CA GLU A 716 20.89 15.40 -15.42
C GLU A 716 19.71 14.41 -15.59
N LEU A 717 18.61 14.63 -14.84
CA LEU A 717 17.37 13.86 -14.99
C LEU A 717 16.75 14.05 -16.37
N GLN A 718 16.51 15.31 -16.76
CA GLN A 718 15.77 15.65 -17.99
C GLN A 718 16.55 15.29 -19.27
N MET A 719 17.89 15.28 -19.22
CA MET A 719 18.69 14.83 -20.36
C MET A 719 18.44 13.33 -20.66
N ARG A 720 18.05 12.56 -19.68
CA ARG A 720 17.66 11.14 -19.79
C ARG A 720 16.16 10.95 -19.96
N GLY A 721 15.38 12.02 -19.92
CA GLY A 721 13.91 12.03 -19.98
C GLY A 721 13.24 11.78 -18.64
N LEU A 722 14.00 11.62 -17.55
CA LEU A 722 13.49 11.55 -16.20
C LEU A 722 13.08 12.93 -15.70
N ASN A 723 12.35 13.01 -14.61
CA ASN A 723 12.00 14.29 -14.00
C ASN A 723 11.83 14.17 -12.50
N PHE A 724 11.62 15.30 -11.85
CA PHE A 724 11.23 15.43 -10.46
C PHE A 724 9.70 15.61 -10.38
N TYR A 725 9.06 14.96 -9.41
CA TYR A 725 7.64 15.17 -9.16
C TYR A 725 7.41 16.13 -7.99
N TYR A 726 6.68 17.21 -8.26
CA TYR A 726 6.11 18.06 -7.23
C TYR A 726 4.59 17.86 -7.22
N PRO A 727 3.93 17.68 -6.03
CA PRO A 727 2.54 17.26 -5.96
C PRO A 727 1.61 18.27 -6.62
N THR A 728 1.12 17.90 -7.76
CA THR A 728 0.09 18.64 -8.48
C THR A 728 -1.10 17.71 -8.65
N ALA A 729 -2.23 18.05 -8.03
CA ALA A 729 -3.48 17.40 -8.40
C ALA A 729 -3.69 17.48 -9.93
N GLY A 730 -4.34 16.50 -10.52
CA GLY A 730 -4.67 16.52 -11.94
C GLY A 730 -5.35 17.83 -12.36
N MET A 731 -5.26 18.20 -13.64
CA MET A 731 -5.68 19.52 -14.18
C MET A 731 -7.08 19.99 -13.77
N LEU A 732 -7.98 19.05 -13.45
CA LEU A 732 -9.37 19.33 -13.06
C LEU A 732 -9.59 19.33 -11.54
N GLN A 733 -8.59 18.98 -10.74
CA GLN A 733 -8.71 18.93 -9.29
C GLN A 733 -8.25 20.26 -8.68
N MET A 734 -8.88 20.61 -7.57
CA MET A 734 -8.47 21.75 -6.77
C MET A 734 -7.20 21.39 -5.98
N ARG A 735 -6.18 22.24 -6.09
CA ARG A 735 -4.99 22.14 -5.24
C ARG A 735 -5.31 22.73 -3.87
N ASN A 736 -5.15 21.93 -2.83
CA ASN A 736 -5.30 22.38 -1.45
C ASN A 736 -4.08 23.21 -0.99
N PHE A 737 -4.10 23.67 0.25
CA PHE A 737 -2.98 24.41 0.84
C PHE A 737 -1.71 23.58 0.92
N HIS A 738 -1.79 22.26 1.14
CA HIS A 738 -0.62 21.38 1.15
C HIS A 738 0.19 21.50 -0.14
N GLY A 739 -0.48 21.70 -1.29
CA GLY A 739 0.15 21.84 -2.60
C GLY A 739 0.62 23.22 -2.98
N THR A 740 0.13 24.27 -2.34
CA THR A 740 0.36 25.63 -2.81
C THR A 740 1.09 26.52 -1.80
N THR A 741 1.20 26.08 -0.55
CA THR A 741 1.71 26.95 0.52
C THR A 741 3.12 26.65 1.02
N PRO A 742 3.68 25.43 0.97
CA PRO A 742 4.98 25.15 1.58
C PRO A 742 6.08 26.10 1.09
N ILE A 743 6.29 26.22 -0.21
CA ILE A 743 7.32 27.11 -0.80
C ILE A 743 7.06 28.59 -0.43
N ILE A 744 5.79 29.00 -0.32
CA ILE A 744 5.47 30.36 0.12
C ILE A 744 5.93 30.59 1.55
N MET A 745 5.64 29.65 2.47
CA MET A 745 6.04 29.75 3.87
C MET A 745 7.57 29.71 4.01
N GLN A 746 8.23 28.79 3.32
CA GLN A 746 9.68 28.64 3.29
C GLN A 746 10.40 29.91 2.77
N ASN A 747 9.73 30.70 1.95
CA ASN A 747 10.22 32.03 1.52
C ASN A 747 9.82 33.17 2.46
N GLY A 748 9.38 32.87 3.69
CA GLY A 748 8.94 33.87 4.67
C GLY A 748 7.60 34.51 4.34
N GLY A 749 6.88 34.02 3.33
CA GLY A 749 5.56 34.49 2.93
C GLY A 749 4.47 34.03 3.88
N SER A 750 3.33 34.72 3.84
CA SER A 750 2.14 34.37 4.61
C SER A 750 0.89 34.56 3.75
N LEU A 751 -0.14 33.77 4.04
CA LEU A 751 -1.43 33.92 3.36
C LEU A 751 -2.30 35.03 3.95
N TYR A 752 -2.02 35.48 5.17
CA TYR A 752 -2.79 36.46 5.91
C TYR A 752 -1.92 37.56 6.51
N TYR A 753 -2.49 38.74 6.68
CA TYR A 753 -2.00 39.70 7.63
C TYR A 753 -2.44 39.31 9.06
N SER A 754 -2.11 40.11 10.07
CA SER A 754 -2.43 39.78 11.47
C SER A 754 -3.92 39.68 11.78
N THR A 755 -4.79 40.34 10.99
CA THR A 755 -6.25 40.29 11.16
C THR A 755 -6.93 40.01 9.85
N ALA A 756 -8.11 39.36 9.91
CA ALA A 756 -8.89 39.05 8.71
C ALA A 756 -9.40 40.31 8.00
N SER A 757 -9.65 41.40 8.70
CA SER A 757 -10.06 42.70 8.14
C SER A 757 -8.97 43.36 7.29
N ALA A 758 -7.69 43.06 7.56
CA ALA A 758 -6.57 43.50 6.75
C ALA A 758 -6.46 42.76 5.39
N GLY A 759 -7.20 41.68 5.22
CA GLY A 759 -7.25 40.88 3.99
C GLY A 759 -6.16 39.80 3.87
N THR A 760 -6.03 39.24 2.69
CA THR A 760 -4.99 38.24 2.42
C THR A 760 -3.65 38.90 2.15
N ALA A 761 -2.57 38.30 2.71
CA ALA A 761 -1.19 38.68 2.45
C ALA A 761 -0.59 38.02 1.19
N LEU A 762 -1.38 37.28 0.39
CA LEU A 762 -0.93 36.64 -0.86
C LEU A 762 -0.28 37.64 -1.84
N GLY A 763 -0.59 38.92 -1.74
CA GLY A 763 0.02 39.98 -2.55
C GLY A 763 1.24 40.66 -1.90
N SER A 764 1.77 40.18 -0.76
CA SER A 764 3.01 40.66 -0.20
C SER A 764 4.20 40.27 -1.06
N GLU A 765 5.36 40.95 -0.89
CA GLU A 765 6.57 40.66 -1.68
C GLU A 765 7.05 39.22 -1.46
N GLU A 766 7.09 38.77 -0.22
CA GLU A 766 7.54 37.44 0.19
C GLU A 766 6.61 36.35 -0.34
N SER A 767 5.29 36.55 -0.22
CA SER A 767 4.30 35.58 -0.72
C SER A 767 4.29 35.49 -2.24
N VAL A 768 4.47 36.63 -2.93
CA VAL A 768 4.61 36.64 -4.40
C VAL A 768 5.89 35.92 -4.82
N ASN A 769 7.01 36.18 -4.14
CA ASN A 769 8.28 35.49 -4.44
C ASN A 769 8.17 33.99 -4.29
N GLY A 770 7.63 33.49 -3.17
CA GLY A 770 7.42 32.04 -2.98
C GLY A 770 6.43 31.44 -3.98
N PHE A 771 5.36 32.16 -4.35
CA PHE A 771 4.43 31.70 -5.37
C PHE A 771 5.05 31.67 -6.77
N THR A 772 5.94 32.64 -7.07
CA THR A 772 6.73 32.68 -8.31
C THR A 772 7.66 31.50 -8.38
N GLU A 773 8.42 31.20 -7.31
CA GLU A 773 9.30 30.04 -7.23
C GLU A 773 8.52 28.75 -7.49
N LEU A 774 7.35 28.57 -6.84
CA LEU A 774 6.47 27.44 -7.10
C LEU A 774 6.06 27.31 -8.57
N THR A 775 5.66 28.42 -9.21
CA THR A 775 5.20 28.36 -10.60
C THR A 775 6.35 28.23 -11.61
N ASP A 776 7.54 28.73 -11.28
CA ASP A 776 8.74 28.61 -12.10
C ASP A 776 9.23 27.16 -12.23
N LEU A 777 8.99 26.32 -11.24
CA LEU A 777 9.27 24.87 -11.35
C LEU A 777 8.61 24.27 -12.59
N PHE A 778 7.42 24.74 -12.95
CA PHE A 778 6.64 24.21 -14.08
C PHE A 778 6.84 25.02 -15.37
N THR A 779 6.99 26.33 -15.28
CA THR A 779 7.06 27.24 -16.43
C THR A 779 8.47 27.42 -16.97
N ILE A 780 9.48 27.33 -16.12
CA ILE A 780 10.90 27.51 -16.47
C ILE A 780 11.65 26.19 -16.41
N TYR A 781 11.50 25.42 -15.33
CA TYR A 781 12.26 24.19 -15.09
C TYR A 781 11.57 22.95 -15.62
N ASN A 782 10.39 23.08 -16.24
CA ASN A 782 9.68 22.03 -16.97
C ASN A 782 9.32 20.79 -16.15
N LEU A 783 8.95 20.97 -14.88
CA LEU A 783 8.34 19.90 -14.13
C LEU A 783 6.98 19.52 -14.74
N PRO A 784 6.58 18.24 -14.65
CA PRO A 784 5.31 17.80 -15.21
C PRO A 784 4.13 18.38 -14.42
N VAL A 785 3.21 19.07 -15.13
CA VAL A 785 2.04 19.73 -14.52
C VAL A 785 0.90 18.75 -14.26
N ASN A 786 0.83 17.67 -15.03
CA ASN A 786 -0.31 16.75 -15.05
C ASN A 786 0.16 15.31 -14.87
N ILE A 787 0.39 14.94 -13.64
CA ILE A 787 0.68 13.55 -13.25
C ILE A 787 -0.53 13.07 -12.44
N ASP A 788 -1.22 12.08 -12.95
CA ASP A 788 -2.45 11.58 -12.33
C ASP A 788 -2.17 10.53 -11.24
N ASN A 789 -1.02 9.86 -11.33
CA ASN A 789 -0.63 8.81 -10.38
C ASN A 789 0.89 8.74 -10.23
N PHE A 790 1.42 9.40 -9.19
CA PHE A 790 2.85 9.39 -8.88
C PHE A 790 3.38 7.98 -8.61
N TYR A 791 2.63 7.15 -7.88
CA TYR A 791 3.02 5.77 -7.55
C TYR A 791 3.42 4.97 -8.81
N GLN A 792 2.63 5.01 -9.87
CA GLN A 792 2.93 4.28 -11.09
C GLN A 792 4.20 4.81 -11.80
N HIS A 793 4.37 6.13 -11.83
CA HIS A 793 5.55 6.76 -12.44
C HIS A 793 6.82 6.47 -11.63
N PHE A 794 6.72 6.47 -10.31
CA PHE A 794 7.81 6.13 -9.41
C PHE A 794 8.20 4.65 -9.54
N ARG A 795 7.21 3.77 -9.57
CA ARG A 795 7.38 2.32 -9.79
C ARG A 795 8.05 2.04 -11.13
N ASN A 796 7.66 2.75 -12.19
CA ASN A 796 8.24 2.63 -13.52
C ASN A 796 9.62 3.32 -13.65
N GLY A 797 10.00 4.17 -12.72
CA GLY A 797 11.29 4.86 -12.67
C GLY A 797 11.42 6.10 -13.56
N ASP A 798 10.36 6.56 -14.24
CA ASP A 798 10.41 7.79 -15.04
C ASP A 798 10.27 9.07 -14.19
N LEU A 799 9.71 8.95 -12.99
CA LEU A 799 9.80 9.94 -11.92
C LEU A 799 10.50 9.33 -10.70
N PRO A 800 11.83 9.15 -10.75
CA PRO A 800 12.56 8.41 -9.73
C PRO A 800 12.75 9.17 -8.43
N ILE A 801 12.35 10.43 -8.40
CA ILE A 801 12.41 11.30 -7.24
C ILE A 801 11.24 12.29 -7.27
N GLY A 802 10.65 12.54 -6.12
CA GLY A 802 9.55 13.48 -6.02
C GLY A 802 8.94 13.57 -4.64
N ILE A 803 8.10 14.58 -4.45
CA ILE A 803 7.41 14.85 -3.20
C ILE A 803 6.01 14.22 -3.29
N ALA A 804 5.63 13.42 -2.30
CA ALA A 804 4.29 12.87 -2.17
C ALA A 804 3.86 12.85 -0.70
N ASP A 805 2.60 12.57 -0.45
CA ASP A 805 2.08 12.50 0.91
C ASP A 805 2.51 11.20 1.61
N TYR A 806 2.44 11.23 2.93
CA TYR A 806 2.81 10.07 3.75
C TYR A 806 1.96 8.82 3.42
N ALA A 807 0.73 9.00 2.94
CA ALA A 807 -0.09 7.87 2.49
C ALA A 807 0.54 7.11 1.30
N ALA A 808 1.35 7.78 0.47
CA ALA A 808 2.08 7.14 -0.62
C ALA A 808 3.16 6.17 -0.11
N TYR A 809 3.72 6.40 1.08
CA TYR A 809 4.65 5.46 1.73
C TYR A 809 3.98 4.10 1.94
N ASN A 810 2.82 4.10 2.60
CA ASN A 810 2.06 2.87 2.83
C ASN A 810 1.71 2.15 1.51
N LEU A 811 1.30 2.91 0.50
CA LEU A 811 0.98 2.34 -0.81
C LEU A 811 2.20 1.69 -1.49
N LEU A 812 3.36 2.34 -1.46
CA LEU A 812 4.58 1.80 -2.08
C LEU A 812 5.10 0.57 -1.34
N SER A 813 5.08 0.59 -0.02
CA SER A 813 5.53 -0.54 0.81
C SER A 813 4.70 -1.80 0.56
N ASN A 814 3.37 -1.66 0.38
CA ASN A 814 2.47 -2.81 0.26
C ASN A 814 2.22 -3.25 -1.19
N ALA A 815 2.14 -2.30 -2.13
CA ALA A 815 1.71 -2.61 -3.49
C ALA A 815 2.85 -2.69 -4.52
N ALA A 816 4.11 -2.49 -4.12
CA ALA A 816 5.27 -2.59 -4.99
C ALA A 816 6.42 -3.40 -4.34
N PRO A 817 6.18 -4.66 -3.94
CA PRO A 817 7.20 -5.47 -3.26
C PRO A 817 8.46 -5.68 -4.10
N GLU A 818 8.35 -5.63 -5.43
CA GLU A 818 9.50 -5.72 -6.34
C GLU A 818 10.43 -4.50 -6.27
N LEU A 819 10.03 -3.41 -5.60
CA LEU A 819 10.89 -2.25 -5.35
C LEU A 819 11.54 -2.27 -3.97
N SER A 820 11.28 -3.27 -3.16
CA SER A 820 11.86 -3.36 -1.82
C SER A 820 13.38 -3.19 -1.86
N GLY A 821 13.92 -2.34 -0.97
CA GLY A 821 15.35 -2.02 -0.90
C GLY A 821 15.92 -1.15 -2.02
N SER A 822 15.09 -0.63 -2.92
CA SER A 822 15.53 0.27 -4.00
C SER A 822 14.96 1.68 -3.92
N TRP A 823 14.26 2.00 -2.85
CA TRP A 823 13.74 3.34 -2.61
C TRP A 823 13.73 3.65 -1.12
N GLU A 824 13.75 4.93 -0.81
CA GLU A 824 13.67 5.46 0.54
C GLU A 824 12.90 6.78 0.54
N ILE A 825 12.60 7.29 1.73
CA ILE A 825 12.06 8.63 1.93
C ILE A 825 13.08 9.54 2.61
N SER A 826 12.90 10.84 2.44
CA SER A 826 13.65 11.87 3.15
C SER A 826 12.72 13.04 3.50
N VAL A 827 13.20 13.95 4.35
CA VAL A 827 12.51 15.23 4.58
C VAL A 827 12.39 16.01 3.26
N ILE A 828 11.36 16.84 3.12
CA ILE A 828 11.20 17.63 1.90
C ILE A 828 12.37 18.62 1.73
N PRO A 829 12.78 18.87 0.48
CA PRO A 829 13.73 19.95 0.18
C PRO A 829 13.19 21.29 0.66
N GLY A 830 13.99 22.03 1.38
CA GLY A 830 13.61 23.31 1.96
C GLY A 830 14.23 24.51 1.26
N THR A 831 14.01 25.69 1.83
CA THR A 831 14.61 26.95 1.37
C THR A 831 15.62 27.48 2.37
N VAL A 832 16.83 27.81 1.90
CA VAL A 832 17.91 28.35 2.75
C VAL A 832 17.55 29.74 3.24
N GLN A 833 17.60 29.95 4.56
CA GLN A 833 17.34 31.25 5.21
C GLN A 833 18.61 32.10 5.28
N GLU A 834 18.46 33.41 5.59
CA GLU A 834 19.58 34.35 5.69
C GLU A 834 20.64 33.96 6.74
N ASP A 835 20.25 33.22 7.77
CA ASP A 835 21.16 32.72 8.83
C ASP A 835 21.83 31.37 8.47
N GLY A 836 21.47 30.79 7.32
CA GLY A 836 22.01 29.52 6.83
C GLY A 836 21.24 28.30 7.31
N THR A 837 20.15 28.44 8.04
CA THR A 837 19.21 27.35 8.34
C THR A 837 18.36 27.04 7.12
N ILE A 838 17.78 25.82 7.07
CA ILE A 838 16.89 25.41 5.99
C ILE A 838 15.47 25.33 6.56
N ASP A 839 14.57 26.13 6.02
CA ASP A 839 13.14 26.09 6.36
C ASP A 839 12.46 25.00 5.53
N ARG A 840 11.84 24.03 6.21
CA ARG A 840 11.10 22.89 5.62
C ARG A 840 9.62 22.90 6.02
N SER A 841 9.08 24.10 6.32
CA SER A 841 7.66 24.23 6.71
C SER A 841 6.73 23.50 5.74
N VAL A 842 5.83 22.69 6.29
CA VAL A 842 4.86 21.84 5.56
C VAL A 842 3.52 21.80 6.30
N CYS A 843 2.41 21.59 5.61
CA CYS A 843 1.12 21.32 6.24
C CYS A 843 0.96 19.82 6.52
N GLY A 844 0.27 19.43 7.61
CA GLY A 844 0.28 18.02 8.01
C GLY A 844 -0.89 17.50 8.83
N CYS A 845 -1.81 18.31 9.33
CA CYS A 845 -2.98 17.79 10.01
C CYS A 845 -3.97 17.13 9.02
N ALA A 846 -4.40 15.88 9.29
CA ALA A 846 -5.33 15.17 8.43
C ALA A 846 -6.73 15.09 9.05
N GLU A 847 -6.86 14.53 10.24
CA GLU A 847 -8.13 14.32 10.89
C GLU A 847 -8.06 14.70 12.37
N SER A 848 -9.21 14.96 12.96
CA SER A 848 -9.33 15.45 14.32
C SER A 848 -10.56 14.90 15.03
N SER A 849 -10.54 14.97 16.36
CA SER A 849 -11.66 14.69 17.25
C SER A 849 -12.25 15.98 17.83
N VAL A 850 -13.56 16.06 17.98
CA VAL A 850 -14.27 17.25 18.50
C VAL A 850 -15.31 16.89 19.55
N ILE A 851 -15.61 17.85 20.45
CA ILE A 851 -16.68 17.78 21.43
C ILE A 851 -17.79 18.74 21.02
N PHE A 852 -19.03 18.28 20.91
CA PHE A 852 -20.19 19.12 20.68
C PHE A 852 -20.67 19.74 21.99
N LYS A 853 -21.16 21.00 21.93
CA LYS A 853 -21.68 21.69 23.09
C LYS A 853 -22.98 21.03 23.62
N SER A 854 -22.98 20.79 24.92
CA SER A 854 -24.11 20.22 25.66
C SER A 854 -24.16 20.79 27.08
N ASP A 855 -24.62 20.03 28.06
CA ASP A 855 -24.44 20.41 29.45
C ASP A 855 -23.03 20.08 29.95
N SER A 856 -22.61 20.77 31.01
CA SER A 856 -21.21 20.68 31.51
C SER A 856 -20.83 19.30 32.04
N GLU A 857 -21.80 18.49 32.49
CA GLU A 857 -21.49 17.12 32.93
C GLU A 857 -21.20 16.23 31.75
N ARG A 858 -21.96 16.39 30.68
CA ARG A 858 -21.78 15.63 29.45
C ARG A 858 -20.52 16.05 28.69
N GLU A 859 -20.23 17.35 28.64
CA GLU A 859 -18.96 17.88 28.08
C GLU A 859 -17.73 17.37 28.84
N ALA A 860 -17.84 17.26 30.19
CA ALA A 860 -16.72 16.69 30.98
C ALA A 860 -16.51 15.19 30.70
N LYS A 861 -17.56 14.38 30.52
CA LYS A 861 -17.48 12.99 30.13
C LYS A 861 -16.88 12.85 28.71
N ALA A 862 -17.27 13.73 27.80
CA ALA A 862 -16.74 13.77 26.44
C ALA A 862 -15.24 14.11 26.42
N TRP A 863 -14.80 15.03 27.30
CA TRP A 863 -13.40 15.35 27.47
C TRP A 863 -12.59 14.17 28.04
N GLU A 864 -13.09 13.48 29.06
CA GLU A 864 -12.44 12.28 29.61
C GLU A 864 -12.26 11.22 28.53
N PHE A 865 -13.23 11.06 27.63
CA PHE A 865 -13.13 10.14 26.50
C PHE A 865 -12.05 10.58 25.49
N ILE A 866 -12.05 11.87 25.06
CA ILE A 866 -11.02 12.36 24.10
C ILE A 866 -9.63 12.27 24.72
N LYS A 867 -9.47 12.64 25.98
CA LYS A 867 -8.20 12.55 26.70
C LYS A 867 -7.66 11.10 26.71
N TRP A 868 -8.53 10.14 27.03
CA TRP A 868 -8.19 8.72 26.97
C TRP A 868 -7.85 8.28 25.53
N TRP A 869 -8.72 8.59 24.57
CA TRP A 869 -8.52 8.20 23.18
C TRP A 869 -7.24 8.77 22.58
N SER A 870 -6.88 10.00 22.91
CA SER A 870 -5.68 10.67 22.39
C SER A 870 -4.42 10.37 23.19
N SER A 871 -4.47 9.55 24.25
CA SER A 871 -3.29 9.21 25.05
C SER A 871 -2.32 8.33 24.29
N THR A 872 -1.03 8.41 24.65
CA THR A 872 0.06 7.69 24.00
C THR A 872 -0.17 6.17 24.00
N ASP A 873 -0.51 5.61 25.16
CA ASP A 873 -0.72 4.15 25.30
C ASP A 873 -1.87 3.66 24.43
N VAL A 874 -3.01 4.38 24.40
CA VAL A 874 -4.18 4.00 23.63
C VAL A 874 -3.95 4.12 22.14
N GLN A 875 -3.30 5.18 21.69
CA GLN A 875 -2.99 5.38 20.27
C GLN A 875 -1.96 4.37 19.75
N ALA A 876 -0.97 4.03 20.57
CA ALA A 876 0.02 3.01 20.23
C ALA A 876 -0.61 1.60 20.16
N GLU A 877 -1.36 1.19 21.21
CA GLU A 877 -2.03 -0.11 21.25
C GLU A 877 -3.06 -0.24 20.11
N PHE A 878 -3.81 0.83 19.82
CA PHE A 878 -4.77 0.83 18.73
C PHE A 878 -4.09 0.62 17.37
N GLY A 879 -3.02 1.37 17.09
CA GLY A 879 -2.28 1.26 15.83
C GLY A 879 -1.60 -0.09 15.66
N GLN A 880 -0.95 -0.59 16.71
CA GLN A 880 -0.34 -1.92 16.72
C GLN A 880 -1.39 -3.03 16.50
N THR A 881 -2.51 -2.95 17.21
CA THR A 881 -3.58 -3.96 17.08
C THR A 881 -4.19 -3.98 15.68
N LEU A 882 -4.38 -2.80 15.06
CA LEU A 882 -4.85 -2.71 13.67
C LEU A 882 -3.90 -3.42 12.72
N GLN A 883 -2.61 -3.11 12.80
CA GLN A 883 -1.61 -3.62 11.87
C GLN A 883 -1.35 -5.12 12.09
N ILE A 884 -1.26 -5.58 13.34
CA ILE A 884 -1.12 -7.01 13.65
C ILE A 884 -2.32 -7.81 13.13
N THR A 885 -3.54 -7.28 13.29
CA THR A 885 -4.77 -8.02 12.99
C THR A 885 -5.12 -7.99 11.52
N TYR A 886 -4.92 -6.87 10.85
CA TYR A 886 -5.43 -6.64 9.49
C TYR A 886 -4.32 -6.41 8.45
N GLY A 887 -3.06 -6.28 8.87
CA GLY A 887 -1.90 -6.12 8.00
C GLY A 887 -1.40 -4.68 7.85
N ASP A 888 -0.27 -4.56 7.15
CA ASP A 888 0.46 -3.31 7.02
C ASP A 888 -0.30 -2.21 6.28
N GLU A 889 -1.30 -2.57 5.50
CA GLU A 889 -2.21 -1.60 4.85
C GLU A 889 -3.04 -0.78 5.85
N TYR A 890 -3.23 -1.30 7.09
CA TYR A 890 -3.94 -0.62 8.18
C TYR A 890 -3.02 0.22 9.07
N LEU A 891 -1.91 0.70 8.54
CA LEU A 891 -1.01 1.61 9.23
C LEU A 891 -1.77 2.81 9.82
N TRP A 892 -1.60 3.05 11.14
CA TRP A 892 -2.24 4.13 11.87
C TRP A 892 -1.38 5.38 11.94
N PRO A 893 -1.61 6.41 11.09
CA PRO A 893 -0.78 7.61 11.07
C PRO A 893 -1.15 8.57 12.20
N THR A 894 -1.03 8.14 13.45
CA THR A 894 -1.39 8.96 14.61
C THR A 894 -0.58 10.27 14.66
N ALA A 895 -1.24 11.38 15.02
CA ALA A 895 -0.60 12.66 15.28
C ALA A 895 0.06 12.74 16.68
N ASN A 896 -0.17 11.74 17.54
CA ASN A 896 0.54 11.58 18.81
C ASN A 896 1.94 11.03 18.52
N MET A 897 2.97 11.88 18.59
CA MET A 897 4.34 11.50 18.20
C MET A 897 4.98 10.47 19.13
N GLU A 898 4.64 10.46 20.40
CA GLU A 898 5.12 9.43 21.33
C GLU A 898 4.50 8.05 21.05
N ALA A 899 3.24 8.01 20.61
CA ALA A 899 2.61 6.78 20.15
C ALA A 899 3.17 6.35 18.79
N PHE A 900 3.41 7.31 17.89
CA PHE A 900 3.97 7.04 16.57
C PHE A 900 5.34 6.33 16.64
N GLU A 901 6.20 6.73 17.58
CA GLU A 901 7.50 6.09 17.83
C GLU A 901 7.39 4.61 18.25
N GLN A 902 6.20 4.16 18.69
CA GLN A 902 5.94 2.79 19.11
C GLN A 902 5.24 1.96 18.03
N LEU A 903 4.87 2.56 16.90
CA LEU A 903 4.22 1.84 15.80
C LEU A 903 5.23 1.00 15.02
N PRO A 904 4.82 -0.14 14.45
CA PRO A 904 5.66 -0.99 13.63
C PRO A 904 5.83 -0.38 12.22
N ILE A 905 6.75 0.56 12.13
CA ILE A 905 7.17 1.25 10.91
C ILE A 905 8.68 1.08 10.80
N GLU A 906 9.20 0.89 9.59
CA GLU A 906 10.64 0.79 9.37
C GLU A 906 11.39 1.97 10.02
N SER A 907 12.48 1.67 10.68
CA SER A 907 13.22 2.63 11.52
C SER A 907 13.69 3.86 10.74
N SER A 908 14.14 3.68 9.49
CA SER A 908 14.55 4.78 8.61
C SER A 908 13.40 5.72 8.25
N ALA A 909 12.25 5.16 7.91
CA ALA A 909 11.04 5.92 7.60
C ALA A 909 10.49 6.65 8.82
N ARG A 910 10.48 6.01 9.99
CA ARG A 910 10.05 6.60 11.26
C ARG A 910 10.86 7.83 11.61
N GLU A 911 12.21 7.80 11.46
CA GLU A 911 13.06 8.95 11.69
C GLU A 911 12.72 10.15 10.79
N VAL A 912 12.53 9.91 9.50
CA VAL A 912 12.15 10.96 8.53
C VAL A 912 10.79 11.56 8.84
N ILE A 913 9.81 10.71 9.19
CA ILE A 913 8.45 11.15 9.49
C ILE A 913 8.43 11.98 10.79
N SER A 914 9.12 11.51 11.84
CA SER A 914 9.24 12.24 13.11
C SER A 914 9.95 13.59 12.94
N GLU A 915 10.98 13.66 12.09
CA GLU A 915 11.64 14.93 11.78
C GLU A 915 10.75 15.87 10.97
N THR A 916 9.98 15.35 10.01
CA THR A 916 9.05 16.15 9.22
C THR A 916 7.92 16.71 10.07
N ALA A 917 7.40 15.94 11.04
CA ALA A 917 6.34 16.38 11.94
C ALA A 917 6.69 17.64 12.71
N LYS A 918 7.96 17.83 13.11
CA LYS A 918 8.45 19.05 13.78
C LYS A 918 8.35 20.30 12.90
N ASN A 919 8.33 20.12 11.58
CA ASN A 919 8.27 21.21 10.61
C ASN A 919 6.83 21.51 10.16
N VAL A 920 5.83 20.84 10.74
CA VAL A 920 4.43 21.07 10.39
C VAL A 920 3.95 22.43 10.90
N VAL A 921 3.45 23.25 9.97
CA VAL A 921 2.78 24.52 10.24
C VAL A 921 1.55 24.61 9.34
N ASP A 922 0.41 24.20 9.85
CA ASP A 922 -0.84 24.28 9.07
C ASP A 922 -1.35 25.71 8.92
N ILE A 923 -2.19 25.91 7.92
CA ILE A 923 -2.76 27.22 7.62
C ILE A 923 -4.00 27.47 8.49
N ALA A 924 -3.95 28.52 9.29
CA ALA A 924 -5.07 29.00 10.08
C ALA A 924 -6.31 29.22 9.21
N ARG A 925 -7.49 28.91 9.74
CA ARG A 925 -8.74 29.13 9.05
C ARG A 925 -9.38 30.45 9.49
N VAL A 926 -9.89 31.19 8.51
CA VAL A 926 -10.61 32.45 8.73
C VAL A 926 -11.93 32.43 7.96
N PRO A 927 -12.90 33.30 8.30
CA PRO A 927 -14.11 33.41 7.50
C PRO A 927 -13.83 33.68 6.02
N GLY A 928 -14.09 32.69 5.15
CA GLY A 928 -13.85 32.80 3.71
C GLY A 928 -12.60 32.08 3.19
N THR A 929 -11.86 31.37 4.02
CA THR A 929 -10.63 30.63 3.65
C THR A 929 -10.83 29.70 2.44
N TYR A 930 -11.98 29.08 2.30
CA TYR A 930 -12.29 28.21 1.15
C TYR A 930 -12.11 28.92 -0.21
N LEU A 931 -12.34 30.24 -0.27
CA LEU A 931 -12.13 31.00 -1.49
C LEU A 931 -10.65 31.31 -1.70
N LEU A 932 -9.88 31.58 -0.66
CA LEU A 932 -8.44 31.76 -0.74
C LEU A 932 -7.78 30.50 -1.33
N GLU A 933 -8.06 29.33 -0.78
CA GLU A 933 -7.56 28.07 -1.27
C GLU A 933 -7.90 27.80 -2.73
N ARG A 934 -9.17 28.05 -3.11
CA ARG A 934 -9.62 27.91 -4.50
C ARG A 934 -8.97 28.91 -5.46
N GLU A 935 -8.84 30.18 -5.07
CA GLU A 935 -8.24 31.19 -5.94
C GLU A 935 -6.72 30.99 -6.08
N MET A 936 -6.02 30.45 -5.09
CA MET A 936 -4.63 30.01 -5.22
C MET A 936 -4.50 28.89 -6.25
N SER A 937 -5.33 27.85 -6.16
CA SER A 937 -5.40 26.78 -7.14
C SER A 937 -5.69 27.28 -8.55
N ASN A 938 -6.67 28.18 -8.70
CA ASN A 938 -6.99 28.80 -9.98
C ASN A 938 -5.85 29.63 -10.55
N THR A 939 -5.15 30.39 -9.70
CA THR A 939 -4.02 31.26 -10.08
C THR A 939 -2.86 30.41 -10.56
N PHE A 940 -2.53 29.33 -9.84
CA PHE A 940 -1.54 28.35 -10.27
C PHE A 940 -1.86 27.80 -11.67
N ASN A 941 -3.07 27.31 -11.89
CA ASN A 941 -3.49 26.78 -13.20
C ASN A 941 -3.46 27.84 -14.31
N ASP A 942 -3.89 29.07 -14.00
CA ASP A 942 -3.87 30.16 -14.98
C ASP A 942 -2.43 30.51 -15.41
N ILE A 943 -1.46 30.40 -14.54
CA ILE A 943 -0.04 30.67 -14.83
C ILE A 943 0.59 29.46 -15.54
N THR A 944 0.53 28.29 -14.95
CA THR A 944 1.30 27.12 -15.42
C THR A 944 0.71 26.46 -16.66
N VAL A 945 -0.61 26.43 -16.81
CA VAL A 945 -1.30 25.77 -17.94
C VAL A 945 -1.69 26.77 -19.03
N ASN A 946 -2.22 27.95 -18.64
CA ASN A 946 -2.74 28.92 -19.58
C ASN A 946 -1.73 30.02 -19.96
N GLY A 947 -0.53 30.03 -19.35
CA GLY A 947 0.50 31.05 -19.64
C GLY A 947 0.09 32.46 -19.22
N GLY A 948 -0.70 32.57 -18.14
CA GLY A 948 -1.17 33.85 -17.61
C GLY A 948 -0.04 34.68 -17.03
N ASN A 949 -0.12 35.99 -17.10
CA ASN A 949 0.83 36.85 -16.39
C ASN A 949 0.60 36.79 -14.91
N GLU A 950 1.60 36.39 -14.16
CA GLU A 950 1.60 36.07 -12.75
C GLU A 950 1.05 37.20 -11.88
N GLN A 951 1.68 38.38 -11.91
CA GLN A 951 1.25 39.54 -11.12
C GLN A 951 -0.22 39.88 -11.34
N THR A 952 -0.67 39.84 -12.60
CA THR A 952 -2.07 40.14 -12.94
C THR A 952 -3.03 39.10 -12.36
N ARG A 953 -2.61 37.82 -12.28
CA ARG A 953 -3.43 36.76 -11.75
C ARG A 953 -3.50 36.81 -10.24
N ILE A 954 -2.37 37.05 -9.57
CA ILE A 954 -2.32 37.27 -8.12
C ILE A 954 -3.15 38.48 -7.72
N ASP A 955 -3.02 39.64 -8.39
CA ASP A 955 -3.80 40.83 -8.10
C ASP A 955 -5.32 40.59 -8.23
N LYS A 956 -5.72 39.75 -9.18
CA LYS A 956 -7.13 39.35 -9.37
C LYS A 956 -7.60 38.46 -8.24
N ALA A 957 -6.79 37.47 -7.86
CA ALA A 957 -7.07 36.55 -6.75
C ALA A 957 -7.22 37.34 -5.43
N VAL A 958 -6.27 38.21 -5.09
CA VAL A 958 -6.31 39.07 -3.90
C VAL A 958 -7.60 39.87 -3.80
N LYS A 959 -8.05 40.48 -4.90
CA LYS A 959 -9.32 41.23 -4.92
C LYS A 959 -10.54 40.36 -4.73
N SER A 960 -10.53 39.15 -5.27
CA SER A 960 -11.63 38.19 -5.11
C SER A 960 -11.71 37.69 -3.67
N ILE A 961 -10.56 37.34 -3.10
CA ILE A 961 -10.42 36.83 -1.74
C ILE A 961 -10.84 37.90 -0.71
N ASN A 962 -10.32 39.12 -0.81
CA ASN A 962 -10.63 40.19 0.14
C ASN A 962 -12.13 40.53 0.16
N ARG A 963 -12.78 40.55 -1.02
CA ARG A 963 -14.24 40.74 -1.10
C ARG A 963 -15.01 39.61 -0.41
N GLU A 964 -14.52 38.38 -0.47
CA GLU A 964 -15.18 37.27 0.24
C GLU A 964 -14.92 37.32 1.74
N PHE A 965 -13.72 37.70 2.16
CA PHE A 965 -13.44 37.93 3.58
C PHE A 965 -14.35 38.99 4.16
N GLU A 966 -14.49 40.16 3.51
CA GLU A 966 -15.42 41.21 3.91
C GLU A 966 -16.84 40.67 4.05
N ARG A 967 -17.34 39.91 3.07
CA ARG A 967 -18.67 39.33 3.07
C ARG A 967 -18.87 38.34 4.22
N LYS A 968 -17.87 37.51 4.48
CA LYS A 968 -17.94 36.49 5.55
C LYS A 968 -17.75 37.11 6.94
N LEU A 969 -16.91 38.11 7.10
CA LEU A 969 -16.78 38.85 8.33
C LEU A 969 -18.10 39.55 8.70
N GLU A 970 -18.86 40.10 7.72
CA GLU A 970 -20.21 40.61 7.93
C GLU A 970 -21.19 39.50 8.35
N GLU A 971 -21.15 38.35 7.67
CA GLU A 971 -22.02 37.19 7.97
C GLU A 971 -21.86 36.69 9.41
N PHE A 972 -20.59 36.68 9.91
CA PHE A 972 -20.29 36.26 11.28
C PHE A 972 -20.32 37.39 12.31
N GLY A 973 -20.61 38.63 11.91
CA GLY A 973 -20.82 39.76 12.79
C GLY A 973 -19.55 40.51 13.22
N TYR A 974 -18.39 40.19 12.63
CA TYR A 974 -17.13 40.92 12.85
C TYR A 974 -17.16 42.29 12.17
N ASN A 975 -17.86 42.45 11.07
CA ASN A 975 -18.12 43.70 10.39
C ASN A 975 -19.60 44.01 10.41
N ASN A 976 -19.97 45.32 10.40
CA ASN A 976 -21.36 45.73 10.20
C ASN A 976 -21.70 45.80 8.70
N SER A 977 -22.99 46.03 8.37
CA SER A 977 -23.48 46.14 7.01
C SER A 977 -22.96 47.36 6.22
N GLU A 978 -22.26 48.28 6.89
CA GLU A 978 -21.60 49.45 6.29
C GLU A 978 -20.12 49.15 5.98
N GLY A 979 -19.62 47.96 6.39
CA GLY A 979 -18.23 47.52 6.23
C GLY A 979 -17.31 47.99 7.35
N ASP A 980 -17.83 48.60 8.41
CA ASP A 980 -17.01 49.01 9.56
C ASP A 980 -16.72 47.78 10.44
N VAL A 981 -15.49 47.68 10.90
CA VAL A 981 -15.08 46.62 11.84
C VAL A 981 -15.74 46.83 13.19
N VAL A 982 -16.49 45.85 13.64
CA VAL A 982 -17.13 45.81 14.96
C VAL A 982 -16.22 45.13 15.97
N GLU A 983 -15.60 44.05 15.55
CA GLU A 983 -14.63 43.26 16.30
C GLU A 983 -13.58 42.70 15.34
N GLU A 984 -12.30 42.82 15.68
CA GLU A 984 -11.25 42.25 14.85
C GLU A 984 -11.20 40.75 15.02
N TYR A 985 -11.14 40.03 13.90
CA TYR A 985 -10.83 38.61 13.90
C TYR A 985 -9.28 38.47 13.83
N GLU A 986 -8.68 38.24 14.97
CA GLU A 986 -7.24 37.96 15.09
C GLU A 986 -6.94 36.59 14.51
N ILE A 987 -6.00 36.51 13.59
CA ILE A 987 -5.65 35.24 12.92
C ILE A 987 -4.66 34.49 13.80
N PRO A 988 -4.99 33.24 14.21
CA PRO A 988 -4.04 32.44 14.99
C PRO A 988 -2.73 32.21 14.23
N THR A 989 -1.63 32.32 14.93
CA THR A 989 -0.27 31.95 14.45
C THR A 989 0.22 30.75 15.23
N ILE A 990 1.32 30.16 14.78
CA ILE A 990 1.97 29.08 15.54
C ILE A 990 2.33 29.52 16.98
N ASP A 991 2.72 30.80 17.18
CA ASP A 991 2.98 31.34 18.52
C ASP A 991 1.69 31.45 19.35
N THR A 992 0.54 31.72 18.72
CA THR A 992 -0.75 31.69 19.40
C THR A 992 -1.04 30.29 19.93
N VAL A 993 -0.85 29.28 19.09
CA VAL A 993 -1.04 27.87 19.46
C VAL A 993 -0.08 27.47 20.58
N ARG A 994 1.23 27.73 20.42
CA ARG A 994 2.23 27.44 21.45
C ARG A 994 1.87 28.04 22.80
N LYS A 995 1.42 29.29 22.81
CA LYS A 995 0.96 29.96 24.03
C LYS A 995 -0.24 29.29 24.67
N LEU A 996 -1.24 28.86 23.87
CA LEU A 996 -2.42 28.12 24.34
C LEU A 996 -2.04 26.78 24.93
N LEU A 997 -1.10 26.08 24.31
CA LEU A 997 -0.50 24.82 24.80
C LEU A 997 0.45 25.02 25.99
N GLY A 998 0.83 26.26 26.33
CA GLY A 998 1.78 26.56 27.41
C GLY A 998 3.26 26.33 27.04
N ARG A 999 3.58 26.33 25.76
CA ARG A 999 4.91 26.09 25.19
C ARG A 999 5.65 27.42 24.94
N THR A 1000 6.96 27.35 24.77
CA THR A 1000 7.84 28.48 24.42
C THR A 1000 8.13 28.49 22.91
N ALA A 1001 8.80 29.49 22.41
CA ALA A 1001 9.20 29.54 21.00
C ALA A 1001 10.33 28.54 20.65
N GLU A 1002 10.96 27.93 21.67
CA GLU A 1002 12.01 26.92 21.49
C GLU A 1002 11.45 25.48 21.52
N ASP A 1003 10.18 25.33 21.95
CA ASP A 1003 9.42 24.11 21.90
C ASP A 1003 8.59 24.08 20.57
#